data_ab5ba964856c8f54ef67fac197e6bb11
#
_entry.id   ab5ba964856c8f54ef67fac197e6bb11
#
_cell.length_a   1.000
_cell.length_b   1.000
_cell.length_c   1.000
_cell.angle_alpha   90.00
_cell.angle_beta   90.00
_cell.angle_gamma   90.00
#
_symmetry.space_group_name_H-M   'P 1'
#
loop_
_entity.id
_entity.type
_entity.pdbx_description
1 polymer ?
#
loop_
_entity_poly.entity_id
_entity_poly.type
_entity_poly.pdbx_seq_one_letter_code
_entity_poly.pdbx_strand_id
1 'polypeptide(L)'
;MPNIDGEITELELENKLIEQLRLQFHSSDMEDAFVSVHNDNQLYQNLRKQIDRFNGITLSDSEFRRLINSLESASTVYRAAKNLRQMQTITMDDGTKKNIRIFEKNDWCKNIVQVAHQINQTGEFLGRFDVTILVNGLPLVQIELKKNGVSVNEAFGQIERYRRTVYKGLFKYIQYFVISNGAVTKYFANSDRPFKKENLFTWSDPNNVAVNKLHEFAADRLTKCNICRTISHYVVLNESEKDLMILRPYQVWAVEGLMDRALNTKNSGFVWHTTGSGKTLTSFKLAQCLRDTGKYNKVVFLVDRRDLDRQTIRNFNSFEKDAVVKIDDGEDLYNAFKDSSTKMITTTIQKMSNLCKNERFIDAVEQNRDKVIFIIDECHRSNFGEMRKHILRAFPDAQMFGFTGTPIFAENMNATGLTTEMIFGGKPVHSYKIKDAINAHMVLGFNVQYFRTLRLVQKVKDEQVEAIDAEELVNAPERITNIVSHVFDSYDNLSVHHKYNAIFAASSIDLLMRYYDEFAKQNKEADEDKKLKIAAIFTYAPNDIDTEEVGVDQPIAQQNLQRVMNDYSDTLSNGKRYSVTNCSEYFEDVREAFRNGDIDLILVVNMMLTGYDSKRINTLFLDKSLKYHGLIQAFSRTNRLESSTKQFGNIICYRTTPKDVKDAVKLYSQEDHNVVLMKKFEEYLQDFRNALRYLREYTLTPEDVDTLEGDTAKIEFVNRFRKVAKCLISLQNFCEFSFPITLKDDITPDEYNSFKSKYIEIYNEFKKHPDKVSVVAEVEFDIELVQTDRVDVDYILNLLRKAGEGNPGSKVIDVNTIIKILRRSTDPVLMSKRELLEAFIINVFPTLPEGASIDEELANFIEEQREAEIKKKSEETEIAMEELRKLLSRYDYFQTIDNADIKTLLNKRVKNRFKERHPDYNIIKANNELMRILKEWVAWVCDKYSVY
;
A
#
# COMPACT_ATOMS: atom_id res chain seq x y z
N MET A 1 41.27 13.25 -1.51
CA MET A 1 40.72 12.74 -0.24
C MET A 1 39.20 12.79 -0.39
N PRO A 2 38.44 11.70 -0.26
CA PRO A 2 37.03 11.76 -0.37
C PRO A 2 36.45 12.54 0.80
N ASN A 3 35.55 13.46 0.48
CA ASN A 3 34.77 14.19 1.48
C ASN A 3 34.01 13.16 2.32
N ILE A 4 34.22 13.24 3.60
CA ILE A 4 33.38 12.65 4.65
C ILE A 4 31.94 13.11 4.39
N ASP A 5 30.95 12.24 4.57
CA ASP A 5 29.53 12.49 4.40
C ASP A 5 29.04 13.73 5.17
N GLY A 6 29.40 14.90 4.63
CA GLY A 6 28.85 16.19 5.00
C GLY A 6 27.50 16.35 4.34
N GLU A 7 26.55 16.94 5.02
CA GLU A 7 25.22 17.26 4.51
C GLU A 7 25.28 17.75 3.07
N ILE A 8 24.72 16.97 2.17
CA ILE A 8 24.58 17.35 0.77
C ILE A 8 23.47 18.41 0.72
N THR A 9 23.83 19.62 0.30
CA THR A 9 22.85 20.68 0.08
C THR A 9 21.88 20.30 -1.04
N GLU A 10 20.69 20.91 -1.07
CA GLU A 10 19.70 20.70 -2.13
C GLU A 10 20.32 20.94 -3.53
N LEU A 11 21.14 22.00 -3.67
CA LEU A 11 21.83 22.32 -4.90
C LEU A 11 22.89 21.28 -5.31
N GLU A 12 23.63 20.73 -4.35
CA GLU A 12 24.59 19.65 -4.62
C GLU A 12 23.90 18.35 -5.05
N LEU A 13 22.77 18.05 -4.41
CA LEU A 13 21.95 16.90 -4.78
C LEU A 13 21.37 17.06 -6.19
N GLU A 14 20.86 18.26 -6.51
CA GLU A 14 20.39 18.64 -7.82
C GLU A 14 21.49 18.47 -8.87
N ASN A 15 22.68 19.03 -8.65
CA ASN A 15 23.79 18.95 -9.58
C ASN A 15 24.27 17.50 -9.80
N LYS A 16 24.36 16.68 -8.74
CA LYS A 16 24.72 15.26 -8.86
C LYS A 16 23.70 14.49 -9.69
N LEU A 17 22.40 14.75 -9.48
CA LEU A 17 21.34 14.11 -10.26
C LEU A 17 21.41 14.54 -11.72
N ILE A 18 21.58 15.83 -12.02
CA ILE A 18 21.67 16.34 -13.39
C ILE A 18 22.87 15.71 -14.11
N GLU A 19 24.03 15.63 -13.46
CA GLU A 19 25.21 15.00 -14.03
C GLU A 19 24.97 13.52 -14.35
N GLN A 20 24.37 12.79 -13.42
CA GLN A 20 23.97 11.40 -13.65
C GLN A 20 23.01 11.25 -14.82
N LEU A 21 21.95 12.07 -14.90
CA LEU A 21 20.98 12.04 -15.98
C LEU A 21 21.60 12.43 -17.33
N ARG A 22 22.51 13.40 -17.36
CA ARG A 22 23.25 13.73 -18.58
C ARG A 22 24.02 12.54 -19.14
N LEU A 23 24.72 11.81 -18.26
CA LEU A 23 25.44 10.58 -18.67
C LEU A 23 24.49 9.49 -19.14
N GLN A 24 23.33 9.31 -18.49
CA GLN A 24 22.36 8.29 -18.84
C GLN A 24 21.58 8.61 -20.15
N PHE A 25 21.40 9.90 -20.49
CA PHE A 25 20.70 10.33 -21.70
C PHE A 25 21.65 10.55 -22.88
N HIS A 26 22.95 10.56 -22.62
CA HIS A 26 23.96 10.77 -23.67
C HIS A 26 23.89 9.65 -24.72
N SER A 27 23.73 10.01 -25.96
CA SER A 27 23.95 9.12 -27.11
C SER A 27 24.85 9.85 -28.11
N SER A 28 25.65 9.11 -28.87
CA SER A 28 26.63 9.64 -29.84
C SER A 28 26.04 10.64 -30.86
N ASP A 29 24.72 10.64 -31.02
CA ASP A 29 24.02 11.49 -31.98
C ASP A 29 23.25 12.66 -31.39
N MET A 30 23.38 12.89 -30.04
CA MET A 30 22.64 13.93 -29.33
C MET A 30 23.58 14.91 -28.63
N GLU A 31 23.74 16.07 -29.19
CA GLU A 31 24.53 17.16 -28.63
C GLU A 31 23.98 17.71 -27.30
N ASP A 32 22.67 17.55 -26.98
CA ASP A 32 22.04 18.22 -25.84
C ASP A 32 21.07 17.33 -25.05
N ALA A 33 21.60 16.42 -24.21
CA ALA A 33 20.82 15.78 -23.15
C ALA A 33 20.42 16.77 -22.04
N PHE A 34 21.17 17.84 -21.88
CA PHE A 34 20.91 18.95 -20.99
C PHE A 34 20.47 20.18 -21.76
N VAL A 35 19.37 20.79 -21.32
CA VAL A 35 18.84 21.98 -21.98
C VAL A 35 18.65 23.12 -20.97
N SER A 36 19.17 24.29 -21.34
CA SER A 36 19.03 25.50 -20.54
C SER A 36 17.68 26.17 -20.85
N VAL A 37 16.64 25.70 -20.15
CA VAL A 37 15.28 26.24 -20.27
C VAL A 37 14.91 26.83 -18.91
N HIS A 38 14.76 28.14 -18.83
CA HIS A 38 14.52 28.84 -17.57
C HIS A 38 13.14 29.53 -17.51
N ASN A 39 12.39 29.56 -18.61
CA ASN A 39 11.08 30.19 -18.70
C ASN A 39 10.22 29.57 -19.81
N ASP A 40 8.93 29.92 -19.80
CA ASP A 40 7.95 29.37 -20.75
C ASP A 40 8.33 29.59 -22.21
N ASN A 41 8.84 30.78 -22.58
CA ASN A 41 9.23 31.05 -23.98
C ASN A 41 10.35 30.12 -24.47
N GLN A 42 11.33 29.87 -23.63
CA GLN A 42 12.41 28.94 -23.96
C GLN A 42 11.88 27.49 -24.02
N LEU A 43 10.91 27.13 -23.16
CA LEU A 43 10.25 25.84 -23.20
C LEU A 43 9.51 25.63 -24.53
N TYR A 44 8.74 26.62 -25.01
CA TYR A 44 8.05 26.54 -26.30
C TYR A 44 9.04 26.47 -27.48
N GLN A 45 10.12 27.21 -27.44
CA GLN A 45 11.17 27.16 -28.49
C GLN A 45 11.83 25.76 -28.53
N ASN A 46 12.15 25.20 -27.34
CA ASN A 46 12.68 23.84 -27.29
C ASN A 46 11.66 22.81 -27.75
N LEU A 47 10.40 22.94 -27.35
CA LEU A 47 9.32 22.06 -27.79
C LEU A 47 9.20 22.05 -29.32
N ARG A 48 9.20 23.24 -29.97
CA ARG A 48 9.17 23.33 -31.44
C ARG A 48 10.34 22.58 -32.09
N LYS A 49 11.56 22.86 -31.61
CA LYS A 49 12.79 22.20 -32.12
C LYS A 49 12.69 20.67 -32.01
N GLN A 50 12.21 20.17 -30.87
CA GLN A 50 12.12 18.73 -30.67
C GLN A 50 10.98 18.09 -31.46
N ILE A 51 9.81 18.72 -31.55
CA ILE A 51 8.67 18.21 -32.35
C ILE A 51 9.03 18.19 -33.87
N ASP A 52 9.67 19.24 -34.36
CA ASP A 52 10.11 19.29 -35.76
C ASP A 52 11.10 18.15 -36.07
N ARG A 53 12.09 17.98 -35.21
CA ARG A 53 13.06 16.87 -35.31
C ARG A 53 12.39 15.50 -35.20
N PHE A 54 11.52 15.30 -34.21
CA PHE A 54 10.88 14.03 -33.93
C PHE A 54 9.93 13.57 -35.05
N ASN A 55 9.29 14.52 -35.77
CA ASN A 55 8.40 14.22 -36.86
C ASN A 55 9.07 14.40 -38.28
N GLY A 56 10.32 14.87 -38.34
CA GLY A 56 11.02 15.14 -39.59
C GLY A 56 10.36 16.23 -40.44
N ILE A 57 9.90 17.29 -39.78
CA ILE A 57 9.16 18.43 -40.38
C ILE A 57 9.73 19.74 -39.88
N THR A 58 9.33 20.84 -40.53
CA THR A 58 9.55 22.20 -40.02
C THR A 58 8.21 22.94 -40.05
N LEU A 59 7.69 23.22 -38.84
CA LEU A 59 6.43 23.92 -38.69
C LEU A 59 6.63 25.42 -38.84
N SER A 60 5.73 26.10 -39.57
CA SER A 60 5.65 27.57 -39.57
C SER A 60 5.22 28.11 -38.20
N ASP A 61 5.30 29.41 -37.96
CA ASP A 61 4.86 30.02 -36.71
C ASP A 61 3.35 29.84 -36.48
N SER A 62 2.58 29.92 -37.58
CA SER A 62 1.13 29.72 -37.53
C SER A 62 0.77 28.25 -37.27
N GLU A 63 1.47 27.30 -37.85
CA GLU A 63 1.27 25.86 -37.67
C GLU A 63 1.65 25.43 -36.25
N PHE A 64 2.81 25.90 -35.78
CA PHE A 64 3.21 25.63 -34.38
C PHE A 64 2.22 26.24 -33.37
N ARG A 65 1.72 27.46 -33.63
CA ARG A 65 0.68 28.07 -32.74
C ARG A 65 -0.58 27.23 -32.75
N ARG A 66 -1.01 26.64 -33.88
CA ARG A 66 -2.17 25.72 -33.92
C ARG A 66 -1.91 24.46 -33.09
N LEU A 67 -0.70 23.91 -33.16
CA LEU A 67 -0.32 22.77 -32.33
C LEU A 67 -0.36 23.10 -30.83
N ILE A 68 0.24 24.23 -30.43
CA ILE A 68 0.21 24.69 -29.02
C ILE A 68 -1.21 24.90 -28.54
N ASN A 69 -2.06 25.56 -29.30
CA ASN A 69 -3.46 25.75 -28.94
C ASN A 69 -4.19 24.41 -28.75
N SER A 70 -3.88 23.40 -29.57
CA SER A 70 -4.40 22.04 -29.41
C SER A 70 -3.92 21.40 -28.10
N LEU A 71 -2.63 21.51 -27.79
CA LEU A 71 -2.06 20.95 -26.57
C LEU A 71 -2.59 21.63 -25.31
N GLU A 72 -2.68 22.94 -25.30
CA GLU A 72 -3.15 23.74 -24.16
C GLU A 72 -4.67 23.69 -23.97
N SER A 73 -5.41 23.24 -24.97
CA SER A 73 -6.86 22.98 -24.83
C SER A 73 -7.18 21.89 -23.83
N ALA A 74 -6.18 21.10 -23.43
CA ALA A 74 -6.32 20.11 -22.38
C ALA A 74 -6.57 20.77 -21.01
N SER A 75 -7.82 20.85 -20.60
CA SER A 75 -8.25 21.51 -19.36
C SER A 75 -7.84 20.74 -18.09
N THR A 76 -7.56 19.43 -18.20
CA THR A 76 -7.25 18.55 -17.07
C THR A 76 -5.99 17.73 -17.35
N VAL A 77 -5.32 17.27 -16.27
CA VAL A 77 -4.18 16.34 -16.32
C VAL A 77 -4.56 15.07 -17.10
N TYR A 78 -5.75 14.53 -16.84
CA TYR A 78 -6.27 13.35 -17.56
C TYR A 78 -6.36 13.60 -19.08
N ARG A 79 -6.91 14.74 -19.52
CA ARG A 79 -6.99 15.08 -20.95
C ARG A 79 -5.61 15.29 -21.56
N ALA A 80 -4.70 15.96 -20.87
CA ALA A 80 -3.32 16.12 -21.31
C ALA A 80 -2.63 14.76 -21.50
N ALA A 81 -2.79 13.84 -20.53
CA ALA A 81 -2.25 12.49 -20.64
C ALA A 81 -2.88 11.66 -21.77
N LYS A 82 -4.16 11.86 -22.06
CA LYS A 82 -4.85 11.24 -23.21
C LYS A 82 -4.35 11.80 -24.53
N ASN A 83 -4.23 13.12 -24.65
CA ASN A 83 -3.69 13.80 -25.82
C ASN A 83 -2.23 13.38 -26.10
N LEU A 84 -1.41 13.22 -25.05
CA LEU A 84 -0.03 12.74 -25.17
C LEU A 84 0.09 11.41 -25.93
N ARG A 85 -0.89 10.52 -25.75
CA ARG A 85 -0.91 9.17 -26.33
C ARG A 85 -1.57 9.10 -27.70
N GLN A 86 -2.07 10.23 -28.21
CA GLN A 86 -2.75 10.33 -29.49
C GLN A 86 -1.97 11.23 -30.45
N MET A 87 -2.14 11.02 -31.75
CA MET A 87 -1.64 11.96 -32.74
C MET A 87 -2.45 13.25 -32.73
N GLN A 88 -1.77 14.40 -32.85
CA GLN A 88 -2.39 15.70 -32.95
C GLN A 88 -2.58 16.04 -34.42
N THR A 89 -3.81 16.22 -34.85
CA THR A 89 -4.10 16.60 -36.24
C THR A 89 -4.18 18.13 -36.32
N ILE A 90 -3.29 18.74 -37.07
CA ILE A 90 -3.30 20.19 -37.35
C ILE A 90 -3.52 20.46 -38.84
N THR A 91 -4.11 21.65 -39.14
CA THR A 91 -4.22 22.13 -40.50
C THR A 91 -2.96 22.89 -40.82
N MET A 92 -2.29 22.52 -41.89
CA MET A 92 -1.10 23.19 -42.41
C MET A 92 -1.48 24.52 -43.09
N ASP A 93 -0.51 25.38 -43.41
CA ASP A 93 -0.76 26.67 -44.05
C ASP A 93 -1.24 26.51 -45.52
N ASP A 94 -0.97 25.35 -46.13
CA ASP A 94 -1.50 24.97 -47.45
C ASP A 94 -2.91 24.39 -47.42
N GLY A 95 -3.56 24.33 -46.23
CA GLY A 95 -4.89 23.79 -46.02
C GLY A 95 -4.93 22.25 -45.85
N THR A 96 -3.84 21.54 -45.98
CA THR A 96 -3.79 20.10 -45.75
C THR A 96 -3.83 19.76 -44.27
N LYS A 97 -4.30 18.56 -43.91
CA LYS A 97 -4.28 18.06 -42.55
C LYS A 97 -3.08 17.14 -42.34
N LYS A 98 -2.31 17.38 -41.30
CA LYS A 98 -1.15 16.58 -40.94
C LYS A 98 -1.27 16.07 -39.49
N ASN A 99 -0.91 14.80 -39.32
CA ASN A 99 -0.87 14.18 -38.01
C ASN A 99 0.53 14.34 -37.39
N ILE A 100 0.60 15.02 -36.25
CA ILE A 100 1.83 15.27 -35.51
C ILE A 100 1.89 14.34 -34.33
N ARG A 101 2.95 13.54 -34.26
CA ARG A 101 3.21 12.68 -33.09
C ARG A 101 3.97 13.48 -32.05
N ILE A 102 3.49 13.48 -30.84
CA ILE A 102 4.12 14.17 -29.70
C ILE A 102 4.84 13.21 -28.75
N PHE A 103 4.49 11.92 -28.80
CA PHE A 103 5.09 10.86 -27.95
C PHE A 103 5.05 9.49 -28.66
N GLU A 104 6.14 8.73 -28.63
CA GLU A 104 6.18 7.35 -29.12
C GLU A 104 5.98 6.35 -27.97
N LYS A 105 4.87 5.62 -28.03
CA LYS A 105 4.44 4.72 -26.95
C LYS A 105 4.96 3.27 -27.06
N ASN A 106 5.38 2.85 -28.25
CA ASN A 106 5.78 1.46 -28.53
C ASN A 106 7.30 1.29 -28.63
N ASP A 107 7.95 2.18 -29.36
CA ASP A 107 9.41 2.22 -29.49
C ASP A 107 9.98 3.36 -28.64
N TRP A 108 10.11 3.11 -27.37
CA TRP A 108 10.43 4.14 -26.36
C TRP A 108 11.74 4.86 -26.63
N CYS A 109 12.72 4.15 -27.21
CA CYS A 109 14.05 4.71 -27.48
C CYS A 109 14.05 5.73 -28.64
N LYS A 110 12.96 5.85 -29.40
CA LYS A 110 12.81 6.92 -30.42
C LYS A 110 12.50 8.28 -29.80
N ASN A 111 11.93 8.33 -28.60
CA ASN A 111 11.67 9.60 -27.94
C ASN A 111 12.99 10.33 -27.62
N ILE A 112 12.95 11.66 -27.69
CA ILE A 112 14.09 12.53 -27.33
C ILE A 112 13.90 12.92 -25.87
N VAL A 113 14.80 12.51 -24.98
CA VAL A 113 14.73 12.80 -23.56
C VAL A 113 15.81 13.80 -23.17
N GLN A 114 15.40 14.87 -22.48
CA GLN A 114 16.25 15.96 -22.05
C GLN A 114 16.03 16.23 -20.56
N VAL A 115 17.05 16.73 -19.88
CA VAL A 115 16.95 17.24 -18.52
C VAL A 115 17.08 18.76 -18.53
N ALA A 116 16.15 19.42 -17.87
CA ALA A 116 16.18 20.86 -17.60
C ALA A 116 16.10 21.08 -16.08
N HIS A 117 16.63 22.16 -15.60
CA HIS A 117 16.61 22.51 -14.18
C HIS A 117 16.23 23.97 -13.98
N GLN A 118 15.71 24.24 -12.79
CA GLN A 118 15.38 25.58 -12.31
C GLN A 118 14.50 26.38 -13.30
N ILE A 119 13.50 25.69 -13.88
CA ILE A 119 12.51 26.35 -14.72
C ILE A 119 11.65 27.25 -13.83
N ASN A 120 11.64 28.54 -14.14
CA ASN A 120 10.80 29.52 -13.47
C ASN A 120 9.51 29.70 -14.24
N GLN A 121 8.40 29.48 -13.57
CA GLN A 121 7.08 29.77 -14.11
C GLN A 121 6.50 31.02 -13.46
N THR A 122 6.08 31.97 -14.28
CA THR A 122 5.42 33.19 -13.84
C THR A 122 3.93 32.94 -13.65
N GLY A 123 3.48 32.87 -12.39
CA GLY A 123 2.07 32.78 -12.00
C GLY A 123 1.77 33.74 -10.85
N GLU A 124 0.65 33.55 -10.15
CA GLU A 124 0.34 34.30 -8.92
C GLU A 124 1.41 34.11 -7.84
N PHE A 125 2.18 33.00 -7.92
CA PHE A 125 3.35 32.74 -7.11
C PHE A 125 4.50 32.28 -8.02
N LEU A 126 5.71 32.76 -7.75
CA LEU A 126 6.93 32.32 -8.44
C LEU A 126 7.20 30.84 -8.07
N GLY A 127 6.99 29.92 -9.00
CA GLY A 127 7.38 28.52 -8.87
C GLY A 127 8.76 28.29 -9.50
N ARG A 128 9.69 27.71 -8.76
CA ARG A 128 10.96 27.26 -9.27
C ARG A 128 11.00 25.73 -9.14
N PHE A 129 11.15 25.06 -10.27
CA PHE A 129 11.21 23.60 -10.33
C PHE A 129 12.66 23.12 -10.28
N ASP A 130 12.97 22.18 -9.40
CA ASP A 130 14.35 21.71 -9.23
C ASP A 130 14.83 21.01 -10.52
N VAL A 131 14.28 19.84 -10.85
CA VAL A 131 14.67 19.11 -12.07
C VAL A 131 13.43 18.66 -12.83
N THR A 132 13.36 18.99 -14.10
CA THR A 132 12.28 18.61 -15.01
C THR A 132 12.82 17.75 -16.15
N ILE A 133 12.24 16.59 -16.37
CA ILE A 133 12.55 15.75 -17.52
C ILE A 133 11.58 16.07 -18.64
N LEU A 134 12.13 16.50 -19.76
CA LEU A 134 11.41 16.77 -20.98
C LEU A 134 11.49 15.57 -21.91
N VAL A 135 10.36 15.17 -22.49
CA VAL A 135 10.32 14.15 -23.54
C VAL A 135 9.71 14.77 -24.79
N ASN A 136 10.47 14.74 -25.88
CA ASN A 136 10.16 15.45 -27.14
C ASN A 136 9.84 16.94 -26.89
N GLY A 137 10.50 17.53 -25.88
CA GLY A 137 10.32 18.94 -25.48
C GLY A 137 9.15 19.19 -24.51
N LEU A 138 8.29 18.20 -24.21
CA LEU A 138 7.20 18.31 -23.24
C LEU A 138 7.65 17.95 -21.81
N PRO A 139 7.29 18.72 -20.78
CA PRO A 139 7.59 18.40 -19.38
C PRO A 139 6.73 17.22 -18.93
N LEU A 140 7.31 16.02 -18.84
CA LEU A 140 6.57 14.81 -18.52
C LEU A 140 6.88 14.24 -17.13
N VAL A 141 8.03 14.56 -16.55
CA VAL A 141 8.38 14.14 -15.17
C VAL A 141 8.94 15.33 -14.41
N GLN A 142 8.45 15.54 -13.21
CA GLN A 142 8.98 16.56 -12.31
C GLN A 142 9.63 15.90 -11.10
N ILE A 143 10.82 16.35 -10.74
CA ILE A 143 11.59 15.88 -9.58
C ILE A 143 11.78 17.06 -8.64
N GLU A 144 11.34 16.91 -7.39
CA GLU A 144 11.53 17.91 -6.33
C GLU A 144 12.46 17.33 -5.27
N LEU A 145 13.43 18.11 -4.91
CA LEU A 145 14.52 17.71 -4.01
C LEU A 145 14.46 18.49 -2.69
N LYS A 146 14.89 17.86 -1.64
CA LYS A 146 15.14 18.48 -0.34
C LYS A 146 16.53 18.07 0.13
N LYS A 147 17.14 18.90 0.92
CA LYS A 147 18.45 18.58 1.50
C LYS A 147 18.36 17.31 2.36
N ASN A 148 19.46 16.61 2.51
CA ASN A 148 19.53 15.45 3.39
C ASN A 148 19.15 15.86 4.84
N GLY A 149 18.41 14.99 5.53
CA GLY A 149 17.89 15.27 6.88
C GLY A 149 16.51 15.97 6.91
N VAL A 150 16.02 16.51 5.77
CA VAL A 150 14.67 17.09 5.67
C VAL A 150 13.69 16.03 5.18
N SER A 151 12.48 16.04 5.73
CA SER A 151 11.43 15.11 5.33
C SER A 151 11.02 15.28 3.87
N VAL A 152 10.92 14.18 3.12
CA VAL A 152 10.37 14.19 1.74
C VAL A 152 8.91 14.70 1.69
N ASN A 153 8.20 14.73 2.82
CA ASN A 153 6.86 15.29 2.89
C ASN A 153 6.85 16.80 2.60
N GLU A 154 7.95 17.52 2.81
CA GLU A 154 8.04 18.94 2.41
C GLU A 154 8.02 19.10 0.89
N ALA A 155 8.75 18.26 0.16
CA ALA A 155 8.71 18.25 -1.30
C ALA A 155 7.29 17.87 -1.79
N PHE A 156 6.64 16.91 -1.14
CA PHE A 156 5.25 16.57 -1.43
C PHE A 156 4.30 17.74 -1.21
N GLY A 157 4.42 18.45 -0.08
CA GLY A 157 3.66 19.67 0.20
C GLY A 157 3.93 20.80 -0.82
N GLN A 158 5.16 20.92 -1.31
CA GLN A 158 5.53 21.88 -2.36
C GLN A 158 4.83 21.56 -3.68
N ILE A 159 4.84 20.30 -4.13
CA ILE A 159 4.13 19.86 -5.35
C ILE A 159 2.62 20.08 -5.19
N GLU A 160 2.03 19.80 -4.02
CA GLU A 160 0.60 20.06 -3.79
C GLU A 160 0.24 21.54 -3.89
N ARG A 161 1.11 22.45 -3.42
CA ARG A 161 0.94 23.90 -3.62
C ARG A 161 1.04 24.26 -5.10
N TYR A 162 2.05 23.75 -5.81
CA TYR A 162 2.26 24.00 -7.24
C TYR A 162 1.11 23.48 -8.09
N ARG A 163 0.49 22.36 -7.74
CA ARG A 163 -0.68 21.80 -8.42
C ARG A 163 -1.81 22.84 -8.53
N ARG A 164 -2.03 23.61 -7.47
CA ARG A 164 -3.12 24.59 -7.41
C ARG A 164 -2.82 25.88 -8.17
N THR A 165 -1.57 26.30 -8.21
CA THR A 165 -1.21 27.66 -8.62
C THR A 165 -0.30 27.73 -9.83
N VAL A 166 0.57 26.74 -10.03
CA VAL A 166 1.70 26.82 -10.97
C VAL A 166 1.58 25.87 -12.15
N TYR A 167 1.11 24.62 -11.97
CA TYR A 167 1.02 23.65 -13.07
C TYR A 167 -0.10 24.00 -14.06
N LYS A 168 0.20 24.91 -14.99
CA LYS A 168 -0.69 25.38 -16.07
C LYS A 168 -0.03 25.13 -17.45
N GLY A 169 -0.78 25.28 -18.54
CA GLY A 169 -0.25 25.11 -19.90
C GLY A 169 0.39 23.73 -20.10
N LEU A 170 1.62 23.71 -20.60
CA LEU A 170 2.35 22.47 -20.88
C LEU A 170 2.68 21.65 -19.63
N PHE A 171 2.75 22.25 -18.43
CA PHE A 171 3.01 21.51 -17.18
C PHE A 171 1.85 20.59 -16.74
N LYS A 172 0.67 20.71 -17.33
CA LYS A 172 -0.39 19.70 -17.20
C LYS A 172 -0.03 18.35 -17.81
N TYR A 173 0.96 18.31 -18.70
CA TYR A 173 1.46 17.09 -19.31
C TYR A 173 2.36 16.26 -18.40
N ILE A 174 2.79 16.79 -17.25
CA ILE A 174 3.52 15.98 -16.24
C ILE A 174 2.70 14.74 -15.94
N GLN A 175 3.32 13.56 -16.08
CA GLN A 175 2.67 12.28 -15.89
C GLN A 175 2.85 11.77 -14.46
N TYR A 176 4.05 11.96 -13.91
CA TYR A 176 4.35 11.57 -12.53
C TYR A 176 5.43 12.46 -11.93
N PHE A 177 5.47 12.45 -10.62
CA PHE A 177 6.43 13.16 -9.79
C PHE A 177 7.39 12.20 -9.12
N VAL A 178 8.60 12.69 -8.85
CA VAL A 178 9.60 12.06 -7.99
C VAL A 178 9.97 13.06 -6.90
N ILE A 179 9.99 12.63 -5.66
CA ILE A 179 10.43 13.44 -4.52
C ILE A 179 11.57 12.74 -3.82
N SER A 180 12.60 13.48 -3.41
CA SER A 180 13.75 12.90 -2.73
C SER A 180 14.46 13.89 -1.83
N ASN A 181 15.10 13.35 -0.76
CA ASN A 181 16.10 14.05 0.03
C ASN A 181 17.50 13.40 -0.09
N GLY A 182 17.69 12.60 -1.15
CA GLY A 182 18.91 11.83 -1.39
C GLY A 182 18.90 10.44 -0.72
N ALA A 183 18.43 10.36 0.51
CA ALA A 183 18.34 9.10 1.27
C ALA A 183 17.01 8.36 1.06
N VAL A 184 15.92 9.10 0.90
CA VAL A 184 14.58 8.57 0.65
C VAL A 184 14.06 9.13 -0.66
N THR A 185 13.61 8.25 -1.55
CA THR A 185 13.03 8.61 -2.84
C THR A 185 11.65 7.98 -2.99
N LYS A 186 10.66 8.80 -3.37
CA LYS A 186 9.30 8.34 -3.64
C LYS A 186 8.81 8.89 -4.97
N TYR A 187 7.82 8.22 -5.55
CA TYR A 187 7.18 8.65 -6.79
C TYR A 187 5.67 8.46 -6.73
N PHE A 188 4.92 9.25 -7.51
CA PHE A 188 3.46 9.20 -7.59
C PHE A 188 2.95 9.82 -8.88
N ALA A 189 1.74 9.44 -9.30
CA ALA A 189 1.09 9.98 -10.50
C ALA A 189 0.63 11.42 -10.29
N ASN A 190 0.57 12.19 -11.40
CA ASN A 190 -0.07 13.50 -11.40
C ASN A 190 -1.60 13.38 -11.31
N SER A 191 -2.26 14.40 -10.78
CA SER A 191 -3.71 14.46 -10.58
C SER A 191 -4.20 15.89 -10.50
N ASP A 192 -5.42 16.15 -10.99
CA ASP A 192 -6.13 17.41 -10.71
C ASP A 192 -6.74 17.45 -9.29
N ARG A 193 -6.84 16.28 -8.61
CA ARG A 193 -7.33 16.14 -7.25
C ARG A 193 -6.22 16.32 -6.23
N PRO A 194 -6.55 16.62 -4.96
CA PRO A 194 -5.55 16.60 -3.88
C PRO A 194 -4.79 15.28 -3.84
N PHE A 195 -3.47 15.36 -3.75
CA PHE A 195 -2.64 14.17 -3.65
C PHE A 195 -2.84 13.47 -2.30
N LYS A 196 -2.81 12.15 -2.30
CA LYS A 196 -2.93 11.33 -1.10
C LYS A 196 -1.57 10.69 -0.77
N LYS A 197 -1.16 10.75 0.49
CA LYS A 197 0.09 10.13 0.96
C LYS A 197 0.15 8.62 0.67
N GLU A 198 -1.00 7.95 0.67
CA GLU A 198 -1.15 6.51 0.33
C GLU A 198 -0.71 6.18 -1.11
N ASN A 199 -0.64 7.18 -1.99
CA ASN A 199 -0.20 7.05 -3.36
C ASN A 199 1.29 7.37 -3.56
N LEU A 200 2.03 7.61 -2.47
CA LEU A 200 3.48 7.77 -2.49
C LEU A 200 4.16 6.41 -2.43
N PHE A 201 4.83 6.03 -3.49
CA PHE A 201 5.48 4.71 -3.58
C PHE A 201 6.99 4.84 -3.51
N THR A 202 7.62 3.96 -2.75
CA THR A 202 9.06 3.72 -2.81
C THR A 202 9.32 2.64 -3.85
N TRP A 203 10.29 2.85 -4.72
CA TRP A 203 10.68 1.83 -5.68
C TRP A 203 11.31 0.61 -4.99
N SER A 204 11.13 -0.57 -5.56
CA SER A 204 11.80 -1.80 -5.09
C SER A 204 12.34 -2.62 -6.26
N ASP A 205 13.31 -3.44 -5.96
CA ASP A 205 13.84 -4.43 -6.89
C ASP A 205 12.83 -5.60 -7.12
N PRO A 206 13.12 -6.57 -8.03
CA PRO A 206 12.25 -7.73 -8.24
C PRO A 206 12.03 -8.63 -7.01
N ASN A 207 12.85 -8.50 -5.98
CA ASN A 207 12.73 -9.23 -4.71
C ASN A 207 12.00 -8.44 -3.62
N ASN A 208 11.36 -7.32 -3.99
CA ASN A 208 10.70 -6.36 -3.09
C ASN A 208 11.65 -5.65 -2.11
N VAL A 209 12.95 -5.59 -2.41
CA VAL A 209 13.90 -4.79 -1.62
C VAL A 209 13.79 -3.33 -2.01
N ALA A 210 13.53 -2.47 -1.04
CA ALA A 210 13.32 -1.04 -1.27
C ALA A 210 14.59 -0.36 -1.80
N VAL A 211 14.44 0.41 -2.88
CA VAL A 211 15.47 1.28 -3.46
C VAL A 211 15.20 2.70 -3.00
N ASN A 212 15.87 3.10 -1.94
CA ASN A 212 15.60 4.37 -1.27
C ASN A 212 16.46 5.52 -1.79
N LYS A 213 17.73 5.27 -2.10
CA LYS A 213 18.67 6.31 -2.50
C LYS A 213 18.36 6.86 -3.89
N LEU A 214 18.42 8.18 -4.03
CA LEU A 214 18.10 8.86 -5.28
C LEU A 214 18.94 8.36 -6.46
N HIS A 215 20.25 8.20 -6.26
CA HIS A 215 21.14 7.78 -7.36
C HIS A 215 20.86 6.34 -7.83
N GLU A 216 20.48 5.42 -6.91
CA GLU A 216 20.09 4.06 -7.26
C GLU A 216 18.77 4.05 -8.01
N PHE A 217 17.78 4.83 -7.53
CA PHE A 217 16.51 5.01 -8.22
C PHE A 217 16.72 5.62 -9.63
N ALA A 218 17.53 6.65 -9.75
CA ALA A 218 17.82 7.31 -11.03
C ALA A 218 18.52 6.36 -12.00
N ALA A 219 19.49 5.55 -11.53
CA ALA A 219 20.19 4.58 -12.35
C ALA A 219 19.24 3.52 -12.94
N ASP A 220 18.24 3.07 -12.18
CA ASP A 220 17.26 2.10 -12.65
C ASP A 220 16.09 2.76 -13.39
N ARG A 221 15.43 3.77 -12.81
CA ARG A 221 14.13 4.24 -13.30
C ARG A 221 14.17 5.49 -14.17
N LEU A 222 15.20 6.30 -14.04
CA LEU A 222 15.34 7.54 -14.83
C LEU A 222 16.26 7.36 -16.04
N THR A 223 16.34 6.17 -16.62
CA THR A 223 16.92 5.96 -17.94
C THR A 223 15.92 6.35 -19.02
N LYS A 224 16.41 6.74 -20.21
CA LYS A 224 15.58 7.16 -21.35
C LYS A 224 14.42 6.19 -21.63
N CYS A 225 14.75 4.89 -21.78
CA CYS A 225 13.74 3.89 -22.12
C CYS A 225 12.78 3.63 -20.95
N ASN A 226 13.25 3.63 -19.69
CA ASN A 226 12.40 3.37 -18.53
C ASN A 226 11.46 4.54 -18.21
N ILE A 227 11.88 5.79 -18.43
CA ILE A 227 11.00 6.96 -18.34
C ILE A 227 9.84 6.81 -19.33
N CYS A 228 10.15 6.59 -20.62
CA CYS A 228 9.14 6.48 -21.66
C CYS A 228 8.25 5.24 -21.48
N ARG A 229 8.81 4.11 -21.02
CA ARG A 229 8.07 2.91 -20.66
C ARG A 229 7.12 3.18 -19.48
N THR A 230 7.59 3.86 -18.44
CA THR A 230 6.76 4.24 -17.29
C THR A 230 5.56 5.08 -17.74
N ILE A 231 5.79 6.09 -18.57
CA ILE A 231 4.75 6.96 -19.09
C ILE A 231 3.74 6.19 -19.97
N SER A 232 4.21 5.32 -20.86
CA SER A 232 3.34 4.60 -21.78
C SER A 232 2.62 3.41 -21.16
N HIS A 233 3.33 2.64 -20.31
CA HIS A 233 2.84 1.36 -19.79
C HIS A 233 2.43 1.42 -18.32
N TYR A 234 3.11 2.20 -17.45
CA TYR A 234 2.88 2.12 -16.02
C TYR A 234 2.09 3.29 -15.44
N VAL A 235 1.97 4.39 -16.17
CA VAL A 235 0.94 5.41 -15.91
C VAL A 235 -0.35 4.97 -16.59
N VAL A 236 -1.37 4.69 -15.76
CA VAL A 236 -2.68 4.21 -16.18
C VAL A 236 -3.68 5.36 -16.15
N LEU A 237 -4.42 5.53 -17.24
CA LEU A 237 -5.53 6.48 -17.29
C LEU A 237 -6.76 5.82 -16.66
N ASN A 238 -7.24 6.37 -15.57
CA ASN A 238 -8.50 5.94 -14.97
C ASN A 238 -9.66 6.67 -15.66
N GLU A 239 -10.35 5.98 -16.55
CA GLU A 239 -11.43 6.56 -17.38
C GLU A 239 -12.63 6.97 -16.55
N SER A 240 -12.97 6.20 -15.51
CA SER A 240 -14.13 6.49 -14.66
C SER A 240 -13.89 7.70 -13.74
N GLU A 241 -12.69 7.79 -13.18
CA GLU A 241 -12.30 8.86 -12.25
C GLU A 241 -11.78 10.10 -12.98
N LYS A 242 -11.46 9.99 -14.28
CA LYS A 242 -10.77 11.02 -15.08
C LYS A 242 -9.47 11.47 -14.42
N ASP A 243 -8.68 10.52 -13.96
CA ASP A 243 -7.47 10.76 -13.20
C ASP A 243 -6.33 9.82 -13.65
N LEU A 244 -5.11 10.06 -13.19
CA LEU A 244 -3.98 9.19 -13.45
C LEU A 244 -3.67 8.31 -12.24
N MET A 245 -3.22 7.10 -12.52
CA MET A 245 -2.64 6.18 -11.56
C MET A 245 -1.26 5.76 -12.05
N ILE A 246 -0.37 5.35 -11.15
CA ILE A 246 0.91 4.76 -11.53
C ILE A 246 1.05 3.39 -10.86
N LEU A 247 1.58 2.42 -11.59
CA LEU A 247 1.80 1.09 -11.04
C LEU A 247 2.85 1.12 -9.92
N ARG A 248 2.61 0.29 -8.92
CA ARG A 248 3.55 0.02 -7.84
C ARG A 248 4.68 -0.89 -8.32
N PRO A 249 5.85 -0.89 -7.67
CA PRO A 249 7.01 -1.65 -8.16
C PRO A 249 6.70 -3.13 -8.41
N TYR A 250 6.10 -3.81 -7.44
CA TYR A 250 5.76 -5.24 -7.57
C TYR A 250 4.77 -5.53 -8.72
N GLN A 251 3.89 -4.57 -9.05
CA GLN A 251 2.99 -4.68 -10.20
C GLN A 251 3.76 -4.55 -11.51
N VAL A 252 4.74 -3.63 -11.55
CA VAL A 252 5.62 -3.47 -12.71
C VAL A 252 6.41 -4.75 -12.94
N TRP A 253 7.06 -5.30 -11.91
CA TRP A 253 7.84 -6.53 -12.03
C TRP A 253 7.01 -7.74 -12.44
N ALA A 254 5.77 -7.84 -11.95
CA ALA A 254 4.85 -8.89 -12.38
C ALA A 254 4.47 -8.76 -13.87
N VAL A 255 4.14 -7.54 -14.33
CA VAL A 255 3.81 -7.30 -15.74
C VAL A 255 5.03 -7.55 -16.62
N GLU A 256 6.21 -7.00 -16.27
CA GLU A 256 7.44 -7.19 -17.06
C GLU A 256 7.83 -8.67 -17.16
N GLY A 257 7.79 -9.41 -16.05
CA GLY A 257 8.16 -10.82 -16.02
C GLY A 257 7.18 -11.70 -16.81
N LEU A 258 5.88 -11.41 -16.78
CA LEU A 258 4.90 -12.13 -17.59
C LEU A 258 4.97 -11.72 -19.07
N MET A 259 5.24 -10.44 -19.38
CA MET A 259 5.48 -9.99 -20.75
C MET A 259 6.73 -10.65 -21.35
N ASP A 260 7.81 -10.76 -20.58
CA ASP A 260 9.03 -11.48 -21.02
C ASP A 260 8.71 -12.94 -21.37
N ARG A 261 7.97 -13.65 -20.50
CA ARG A 261 7.52 -15.01 -20.79
C ARG A 261 6.65 -15.10 -22.04
N ALA A 262 5.72 -14.18 -22.21
CA ALA A 262 4.82 -14.14 -23.36
C ALA A 262 5.55 -13.92 -24.68
N LEU A 263 6.57 -13.08 -24.67
CA LEU A 263 7.25 -12.64 -25.91
C LEU A 263 8.45 -13.50 -26.27
N ASN A 264 9.15 -14.04 -25.28
CA ASN A 264 10.45 -14.70 -25.45
C ASN A 264 10.43 -16.20 -25.14
N THR A 265 9.34 -16.73 -24.59
CA THR A 265 9.19 -18.16 -24.32
C THR A 265 7.80 -18.68 -24.73
N LYS A 266 7.59 -19.98 -24.65
CA LYS A 266 6.28 -20.63 -24.76
C LYS A 266 5.71 -21.07 -23.41
N ASN A 267 6.37 -20.71 -22.31
CA ASN A 267 6.02 -21.19 -20.98
C ASN A 267 4.84 -20.38 -20.40
N SER A 268 3.93 -21.06 -19.75
CA SER A 268 2.97 -20.47 -18.86
C SER A 268 3.63 -19.94 -17.59
N GLY A 269 2.93 -19.19 -16.78
CA GLY A 269 3.44 -18.68 -15.51
C GLY A 269 2.36 -18.16 -14.60
N PHE A 270 2.70 -17.90 -13.35
CA PHE A 270 1.77 -17.28 -12.42
C PHE A 270 2.45 -16.25 -11.53
N VAL A 271 1.64 -15.37 -10.97
CA VAL A 271 2.03 -14.32 -10.03
C VAL A 271 1.37 -14.62 -8.69
N TRP A 272 2.18 -14.61 -7.64
CA TRP A 272 1.71 -14.72 -6.27
C TRP A 272 1.66 -13.34 -5.63
N HIS A 273 0.53 -12.68 -5.76
CA HIS A 273 0.27 -11.39 -5.13
C HIS A 273 -0.87 -11.50 -4.13
N THR A 274 -0.61 -11.12 -2.89
CA THR A 274 -1.60 -11.23 -1.81
C THR A 274 -2.91 -10.53 -2.15
N THR A 275 -3.97 -10.91 -1.47
CA THR A 275 -5.26 -10.24 -1.61
C THR A 275 -5.13 -8.77 -1.20
N GLY A 276 -5.67 -7.86 -2.01
CA GLY A 276 -5.58 -6.43 -1.76
C GLY A 276 -4.40 -5.71 -2.39
N SER A 277 -3.49 -6.43 -2.99
CA SER A 277 -2.34 -5.86 -3.71
C SER A 277 -2.69 -5.19 -5.06
N GLY A 278 -3.95 -5.22 -5.48
CA GLY A 278 -4.37 -4.67 -6.78
C GLY A 278 -4.14 -5.61 -7.96
N LYS A 279 -4.29 -6.93 -7.77
CA LYS A 279 -4.18 -7.94 -8.85
C LYS A 279 -4.99 -7.59 -10.10
N THR A 280 -6.20 -7.04 -9.93
CA THR A 280 -7.09 -6.65 -11.03
C THR A 280 -6.45 -5.59 -11.93
N LEU A 281 -5.79 -4.57 -11.35
CA LEU A 281 -5.08 -3.55 -12.13
C LEU A 281 -3.84 -4.15 -12.82
N THR A 282 -3.12 -5.03 -12.13
CA THR A 282 -1.93 -5.70 -12.69
C THR A 282 -2.29 -6.59 -13.87
N SER A 283 -3.35 -7.40 -13.74
CA SER A 283 -3.82 -8.30 -14.79
C SER A 283 -4.44 -7.55 -15.98
N PHE A 284 -5.20 -6.47 -15.72
CA PHE A 284 -5.66 -5.56 -16.75
C PHE A 284 -4.49 -4.98 -17.55
N LYS A 285 -3.46 -4.47 -16.84
CA LYS A 285 -2.30 -3.87 -17.49
C LYS A 285 -1.51 -4.88 -18.31
N LEU A 286 -1.36 -6.10 -17.83
CA LEU A 286 -0.78 -7.19 -18.61
C LEU A 286 -1.60 -7.45 -19.88
N ALA A 287 -2.93 -7.56 -19.77
CA ALA A 287 -3.82 -7.79 -20.91
C ALA A 287 -3.72 -6.66 -21.95
N GLN A 288 -3.69 -5.41 -21.49
CA GLN A 288 -3.52 -4.23 -22.34
C GLN A 288 -2.17 -4.26 -23.07
N CYS A 289 -1.07 -4.52 -22.34
CA CYS A 289 0.26 -4.60 -22.93
C CYS A 289 0.35 -5.74 -23.97
N LEU A 290 -0.19 -6.93 -23.67
CA LEU A 290 -0.22 -8.06 -24.60
C LEU A 290 -1.02 -7.74 -25.86
N ARG A 291 -2.22 -7.14 -25.72
CA ARG A 291 -3.04 -6.67 -26.84
C ARG A 291 -2.27 -5.68 -27.72
N ASP A 292 -1.60 -4.71 -27.11
CA ASP A 292 -0.94 -3.61 -27.79
C ASP A 292 0.34 -4.06 -28.53
N THR A 293 0.89 -5.24 -28.22
CA THR A 293 1.99 -5.86 -29.01
C THR A 293 1.55 -6.24 -30.43
N GLY A 294 0.25 -6.47 -30.65
CA GLY A 294 -0.28 -6.99 -31.90
C GLY A 294 0.09 -8.46 -32.23
N LYS A 295 0.85 -9.14 -31.36
CA LYS A 295 1.23 -10.54 -31.55
C LYS A 295 0.06 -11.51 -31.31
N TYR A 296 -0.88 -11.14 -30.45
CA TYR A 296 -2.03 -11.98 -30.07
C TYR A 296 -3.31 -11.48 -30.74
N ASN A 297 -4.08 -12.41 -31.28
CA ASN A 297 -5.40 -12.12 -31.82
C ASN A 297 -6.43 -11.93 -30.73
N LYS A 298 -6.31 -12.71 -29.65
CA LYS A 298 -7.20 -12.66 -28.48
C LYS A 298 -6.40 -12.71 -27.18
N VAL A 299 -6.73 -11.83 -26.25
CA VAL A 299 -6.36 -11.91 -24.85
C VAL A 299 -7.61 -12.24 -24.07
N VAL A 300 -7.68 -13.43 -23.49
CA VAL A 300 -8.87 -13.94 -22.81
C VAL A 300 -8.64 -13.92 -21.32
N PHE A 301 -9.48 -13.16 -20.60
CA PHE A 301 -9.45 -13.08 -19.15
C PHE A 301 -10.48 -14.05 -18.56
N LEU A 302 -10.01 -15.03 -17.81
CA LEU A 302 -10.83 -16.06 -17.19
C LEU A 302 -11.00 -15.78 -15.70
N VAL A 303 -12.25 -15.71 -15.27
CA VAL A 303 -12.65 -15.59 -13.86
C VAL A 303 -13.38 -16.84 -13.41
N ASP A 304 -13.38 -17.08 -12.10
CA ASP A 304 -13.98 -18.27 -11.53
C ASP A 304 -15.51 -18.20 -11.47
N ARG A 305 -16.09 -17.05 -11.07
CA ARG A 305 -17.51 -16.90 -10.82
C ARG A 305 -18.15 -15.79 -11.67
N ARG A 306 -19.45 -15.92 -11.95
CA ARG A 306 -20.23 -14.92 -12.70
C ARG A 306 -20.22 -13.53 -12.03
N ASP A 307 -20.23 -13.49 -10.71
CA ASP A 307 -20.16 -12.22 -9.96
C ASP A 307 -18.82 -11.52 -10.14
N LEU A 308 -17.71 -12.30 -10.12
CA LEU A 308 -16.36 -11.78 -10.39
C LEU A 308 -16.23 -11.32 -11.85
N ASP A 309 -16.89 -11.98 -12.79
CA ASP A 309 -16.91 -11.57 -14.20
C ASP A 309 -17.48 -10.16 -14.35
N ARG A 310 -18.67 -9.90 -13.77
CA ARG A 310 -19.28 -8.56 -13.79
C ARG A 310 -18.42 -7.51 -13.11
N GLN A 311 -17.82 -7.81 -11.96
CA GLN A 311 -16.92 -6.91 -11.25
C GLN A 311 -15.65 -6.63 -12.06
N THR A 312 -15.09 -7.65 -12.70
CA THR A 312 -13.89 -7.51 -13.55
C THR A 312 -14.18 -6.64 -14.77
N ILE A 313 -15.31 -6.84 -15.44
CA ILE A 313 -15.75 -6.00 -16.56
C ILE A 313 -15.89 -4.54 -16.13
N ARG A 314 -16.56 -4.27 -15.00
CA ARG A 314 -16.69 -2.91 -14.46
C ARG A 314 -15.32 -2.29 -14.18
N ASN A 315 -14.43 -3.05 -13.53
CA ASN A 315 -13.08 -2.57 -13.21
C ASN A 315 -12.25 -2.33 -14.48
N PHE A 316 -12.27 -3.22 -15.46
CA PHE A 316 -11.51 -3.04 -16.70
C PHE A 316 -12.02 -1.84 -17.50
N ASN A 317 -13.34 -1.69 -17.60
CA ASN A 317 -13.96 -0.55 -18.28
C ASN A 317 -13.79 0.77 -17.49
N SER A 318 -13.50 0.69 -16.18
CA SER A 318 -13.11 1.89 -15.41
C SER A 318 -11.70 2.38 -15.74
N PHE A 319 -10.81 1.49 -16.19
CA PHE A 319 -9.46 1.88 -16.62
C PHE A 319 -9.43 2.30 -18.09
N GLU A 320 -10.15 1.58 -18.97
CA GLU A 320 -10.24 1.88 -20.40
C GLU A 320 -11.67 1.65 -20.87
N LYS A 321 -12.28 2.67 -21.47
CA LYS A 321 -13.66 2.57 -21.97
C LYS A 321 -13.77 1.45 -23.01
N ASP A 322 -14.78 0.58 -22.85
CA ASP A 322 -15.05 -0.54 -23.74
C ASP A 322 -13.85 -1.50 -23.90
N ALA A 323 -13.02 -1.62 -22.85
CA ALA A 323 -11.83 -2.47 -22.86
C ALA A 323 -12.15 -3.93 -23.12
N VAL A 324 -13.29 -4.41 -22.61
CA VAL A 324 -13.75 -5.79 -22.74
C VAL A 324 -15.21 -5.86 -23.14
N VAL A 325 -15.54 -6.87 -23.93
CA VAL A 325 -16.93 -7.15 -24.34
C VAL A 325 -17.61 -7.99 -23.27
N LYS A 326 -18.86 -7.63 -22.94
CA LYS A 326 -19.71 -8.42 -22.05
C LYS A 326 -20.17 -9.69 -22.78
N ILE A 327 -19.99 -10.83 -22.12
CA ILE A 327 -20.36 -12.15 -22.62
C ILE A 327 -21.48 -12.70 -21.73
N ASP A 328 -22.69 -12.76 -22.26
CA ASP A 328 -23.84 -13.26 -21.50
C ASP A 328 -23.99 -14.78 -21.62
N ASP A 329 -23.72 -15.36 -22.78
CA ASP A 329 -23.85 -16.80 -23.04
C ASP A 329 -22.71 -17.39 -23.90
N GLY A 330 -22.87 -18.65 -24.30
CA GLY A 330 -21.88 -19.37 -25.11
C GLY A 330 -21.85 -18.92 -26.57
N GLU A 331 -22.96 -18.45 -27.14
CA GLU A 331 -23.01 -17.94 -28.50
C GLU A 331 -22.34 -16.58 -28.62
N ASP A 332 -22.58 -15.70 -27.65
CA ASP A 332 -21.83 -14.43 -27.54
C ASP A 332 -20.32 -14.65 -27.49
N LEU A 333 -19.88 -15.65 -26.69
CA LEU A 333 -18.49 -16.02 -26.59
C LEU A 333 -17.93 -16.52 -27.92
N TYR A 334 -18.68 -17.37 -28.61
CA TYR A 334 -18.30 -17.85 -29.93
C TYR A 334 -18.16 -16.70 -30.92
N ASN A 335 -19.12 -15.79 -30.96
CA ASN A 335 -19.09 -14.62 -31.84
C ASN A 335 -17.95 -13.67 -31.53
N ALA A 336 -17.63 -13.46 -30.26
CA ALA A 336 -16.48 -12.64 -29.82
C ALA A 336 -15.14 -13.23 -30.28
N PHE A 337 -14.99 -14.55 -30.37
CA PHE A 337 -13.81 -15.18 -30.93
C PHE A 337 -13.70 -14.99 -32.45
N LYS A 338 -14.83 -14.98 -33.17
CA LYS A 338 -14.88 -14.76 -34.63
C LYS A 338 -14.61 -13.31 -35.02
N ASP A 339 -15.06 -12.36 -34.21
CA ASP A 339 -14.92 -10.94 -34.49
C ASP A 339 -13.45 -10.50 -34.34
N SER A 340 -12.81 -10.17 -35.45
CA SER A 340 -11.39 -9.72 -35.45
C SER A 340 -11.16 -8.39 -34.74
N SER A 341 -12.20 -7.58 -34.55
CA SER A 341 -12.12 -6.29 -33.84
C SER A 341 -12.04 -6.48 -32.33
N THR A 342 -12.67 -7.52 -31.79
CA THR A 342 -12.68 -7.85 -30.36
C THR A 342 -11.35 -8.49 -29.98
N LYS A 343 -10.47 -7.74 -29.29
CA LYS A 343 -9.13 -8.20 -28.91
C LYS A 343 -9.06 -8.73 -27.48
N MET A 344 -9.87 -8.20 -26.57
CA MET A 344 -9.91 -8.61 -25.16
C MET A 344 -11.30 -9.15 -24.82
N ILE A 345 -11.33 -10.33 -24.20
CA ILE A 345 -12.55 -11.05 -23.83
C ILE A 345 -12.48 -11.38 -22.34
N THR A 346 -13.57 -11.11 -21.60
CA THR A 346 -13.73 -11.58 -20.21
C THR A 346 -14.86 -12.59 -20.15
N THR A 347 -14.61 -13.72 -19.52
CA THR A 347 -15.61 -14.78 -19.35
C THR A 347 -15.30 -15.68 -18.16
N THR A 348 -16.26 -16.49 -17.74
CA THR A 348 -15.98 -17.49 -16.69
C THR A 348 -15.26 -18.70 -17.28
N ILE A 349 -14.42 -19.35 -16.44
CA ILE A 349 -13.71 -20.55 -16.86
C ILE A 349 -14.65 -21.69 -17.26
N GLN A 350 -15.83 -21.78 -16.63
CA GLN A 350 -16.86 -22.76 -16.97
C GLN A 350 -17.42 -22.52 -18.37
N LYS A 351 -17.80 -21.28 -18.74
CA LYS A 351 -18.28 -20.95 -20.08
C LYS A 351 -17.22 -21.27 -21.11
N MET A 352 -15.96 -20.88 -20.86
CA MET A 352 -14.85 -21.18 -21.77
C MET A 352 -14.61 -22.68 -21.92
N SER A 353 -14.58 -23.44 -20.81
CA SER A 353 -14.41 -24.88 -20.81
C SER A 353 -15.53 -25.59 -21.58
N ASN A 354 -16.79 -25.14 -21.40
CA ASN A 354 -17.94 -25.73 -22.13
C ASN A 354 -17.87 -25.42 -23.63
N LEU A 355 -17.49 -24.20 -24.01
CA LEU A 355 -17.30 -23.84 -25.41
C LEU A 355 -16.21 -24.69 -26.06
N CYS A 356 -15.10 -24.95 -25.35
CA CYS A 356 -14.00 -25.78 -25.82
C CYS A 356 -14.34 -27.29 -25.96
N LYS A 357 -15.50 -27.75 -25.50
CA LYS A 357 -16.00 -29.09 -25.75
C LYS A 357 -16.73 -29.20 -27.10
N ASN A 358 -17.11 -28.07 -27.71
CA ASN A 358 -17.82 -28.01 -28.96
C ASN A 358 -16.86 -28.12 -30.15
N GLU A 359 -16.97 -29.17 -30.94
CA GLU A 359 -16.11 -29.44 -32.11
C GLU A 359 -16.21 -28.30 -33.15
N ARG A 360 -17.40 -27.76 -33.39
CA ARG A 360 -17.59 -26.62 -34.30
C ARG A 360 -16.77 -25.38 -33.89
N PHE A 361 -16.60 -25.17 -32.57
CA PHE A 361 -15.77 -24.10 -32.09
C PHE A 361 -14.28 -24.43 -32.29
N ILE A 362 -13.87 -25.67 -31.98
CA ILE A 362 -12.47 -26.10 -32.15
C ILE A 362 -12.05 -25.91 -33.62
N ASP A 363 -12.86 -26.31 -34.57
CA ASP A 363 -12.62 -26.14 -36.00
C ASP A 363 -12.54 -24.63 -36.39
N ALA A 364 -13.41 -23.80 -35.81
CA ALA A 364 -13.46 -22.38 -36.10
C ALA A 364 -12.24 -21.59 -35.60
N VAL A 365 -11.60 -22.04 -34.56
CA VAL A 365 -10.39 -21.36 -33.97
C VAL A 365 -9.07 -21.95 -34.46
N GLU A 366 -9.12 -23.07 -35.22
CA GLU A 366 -7.91 -23.84 -35.58
C GLU A 366 -6.82 -23.01 -36.24
N GLN A 367 -7.17 -22.07 -37.13
CA GLN A 367 -6.19 -21.22 -37.85
C GLN A 367 -5.47 -20.18 -37.01
N ASN A 368 -6.02 -19.84 -35.81
CA ASN A 368 -5.51 -18.75 -34.97
C ASN A 368 -5.28 -19.18 -33.50
N ARG A 369 -5.35 -20.47 -33.20
CA ARG A 369 -5.23 -21.00 -31.84
C ARG A 369 -3.89 -20.75 -31.17
N ASP A 370 -2.83 -20.57 -31.94
CA ASP A 370 -1.48 -20.21 -31.49
C ASP A 370 -1.34 -18.72 -31.08
N LYS A 371 -2.33 -17.89 -31.42
CA LYS A 371 -2.35 -16.45 -31.17
C LYS A 371 -3.33 -16.05 -30.08
N VAL A 372 -3.70 -16.99 -29.23
CA VAL A 372 -4.58 -16.76 -28.07
C VAL A 372 -3.78 -16.92 -26.78
N ILE A 373 -3.99 -16.00 -25.85
CA ILE A 373 -3.36 -16.03 -24.53
C ILE A 373 -4.45 -15.90 -23.46
N PHE A 374 -4.29 -16.67 -22.37
CA PHE A 374 -5.24 -16.68 -21.27
C PHE A 374 -4.64 -16.06 -20.02
N ILE A 375 -5.38 -15.17 -19.37
CA ILE A 375 -5.09 -14.62 -18.05
C ILE A 375 -6.16 -15.13 -17.10
N ILE A 376 -5.75 -15.73 -15.97
CA ILE A 376 -6.65 -16.43 -15.06
C ILE A 376 -6.55 -15.78 -13.68
N ASP A 377 -7.66 -15.22 -13.20
CA ASP A 377 -7.76 -14.75 -11.83
C ASP A 377 -8.15 -15.87 -10.87
N GLU A 378 -7.64 -15.78 -9.62
CA GLU A 378 -7.81 -16.78 -8.56
C GLU A 378 -7.52 -18.23 -9.04
N CYS A 379 -6.38 -18.38 -9.73
CA CYS A 379 -5.99 -19.61 -10.43
C CYS A 379 -5.67 -20.82 -9.53
N HIS A 380 -5.82 -20.68 -8.21
CA HIS A 380 -5.61 -21.73 -7.22
C HIS A 380 -6.82 -22.67 -7.02
N ARG A 381 -7.98 -22.38 -7.58
CA ARG A 381 -9.21 -23.12 -7.30
C ARG A 381 -9.19 -24.54 -7.86
N SER A 382 -9.83 -25.47 -7.13
CA SER A 382 -9.74 -26.91 -7.30
C SER A 382 -10.14 -27.41 -8.69
N ASN A 383 -11.14 -26.80 -9.30
CA ASN A 383 -11.66 -27.26 -10.60
C ASN A 383 -10.90 -26.72 -11.81
N PHE A 384 -9.92 -25.84 -11.59
CA PHE A 384 -9.12 -25.29 -12.68
C PHE A 384 -8.36 -26.37 -13.47
N GLY A 385 -7.85 -27.41 -12.80
CA GLY A 385 -7.07 -28.46 -13.42
C GLY A 385 -7.83 -29.23 -14.51
N GLU A 386 -9.10 -29.59 -14.29
CA GLU A 386 -9.92 -30.29 -15.30
C GLU A 386 -10.41 -29.36 -16.42
N MET A 387 -10.91 -28.19 -16.07
CA MET A 387 -11.39 -27.20 -17.05
C MET A 387 -10.26 -26.76 -17.97
N ARG A 388 -9.03 -26.64 -17.43
CA ARG A 388 -7.82 -26.35 -18.19
C ARG A 388 -7.57 -27.38 -19.28
N LYS A 389 -7.81 -28.68 -19.02
CA LYS A 389 -7.63 -29.74 -20.04
C LYS A 389 -8.52 -29.50 -21.26
N HIS A 390 -9.77 -29.08 -21.06
CA HIS A 390 -10.66 -28.76 -22.17
C HIS A 390 -10.19 -27.54 -22.98
N ILE A 391 -9.71 -26.50 -22.27
CA ILE A 391 -9.18 -25.30 -22.92
C ILE A 391 -7.93 -25.64 -23.74
N LEU A 392 -7.00 -26.43 -23.18
CA LEU A 392 -5.78 -26.84 -23.88
C LEU A 392 -6.06 -27.81 -25.05
N ARG A 393 -7.20 -28.52 -25.05
CA ARG A 393 -7.60 -29.31 -26.24
C ARG A 393 -7.89 -28.41 -27.42
N ALA A 394 -8.56 -27.27 -27.20
CA ALA A 394 -8.87 -26.31 -28.26
C ALA A 394 -7.68 -25.40 -28.60
N PHE A 395 -6.84 -25.11 -27.61
CA PHE A 395 -5.69 -24.19 -27.70
C PHE A 395 -4.41 -24.86 -27.14
N PRO A 396 -3.83 -25.87 -27.81
CA PRO A 396 -2.74 -26.66 -27.26
C PRO A 396 -1.45 -25.84 -26.99
N ASP A 397 -1.18 -24.80 -27.77
CA ASP A 397 0.00 -23.94 -27.66
C ASP A 397 -0.25 -22.65 -26.89
N ALA A 398 -1.47 -22.45 -26.33
CA ALA A 398 -1.79 -21.22 -25.63
C ALA A 398 -1.05 -21.10 -24.31
N GLN A 399 -0.46 -19.95 -24.09
CA GLN A 399 0.11 -19.60 -22.81
C GLN A 399 -0.99 -19.20 -21.82
N MET A 400 -0.83 -19.60 -20.56
CA MET A 400 -1.75 -19.30 -19.48
C MET A 400 -0.99 -18.55 -18.37
N PHE A 401 -1.50 -17.39 -17.98
CA PHE A 401 -0.93 -16.58 -16.91
C PHE A 401 -1.89 -16.47 -15.75
N GLY A 402 -1.49 -17.06 -14.60
CA GLY A 402 -2.30 -17.11 -13.40
C GLY A 402 -2.01 -15.95 -12.43
N PHE A 403 -3.04 -15.44 -11.78
CA PHE A 403 -2.94 -14.53 -10.64
C PHE A 403 -3.58 -15.17 -9.43
N THR A 404 -2.90 -15.17 -8.28
CA THR A 404 -3.47 -15.69 -7.04
C THR A 404 -2.82 -15.01 -5.82
N GLY A 405 -3.62 -14.85 -4.75
CA GLY A 405 -3.11 -14.44 -3.44
C GLY A 405 -2.71 -15.61 -2.55
N THR A 406 -3.21 -16.79 -2.88
CA THR A 406 -3.11 -17.99 -2.04
C THR A 406 -2.84 -19.23 -2.90
N PRO A 407 -1.60 -19.39 -3.42
CA PRO A 407 -1.24 -20.56 -4.21
C PRO A 407 -1.51 -21.87 -3.45
N ILE A 408 -1.77 -22.95 -4.19
CA ILE A 408 -1.81 -24.30 -3.64
C ILE A 408 -0.39 -24.88 -3.59
N PHE A 409 0.01 -25.28 -2.41
CA PHE A 409 1.27 -25.97 -2.12
C PHE A 409 1.04 -27.44 -1.77
N ALA A 410 2.09 -28.19 -1.48
CA ALA A 410 1.96 -29.58 -1.08
C ALA A 410 1.18 -29.75 0.25
N GLU A 411 1.30 -28.79 1.17
CA GLU A 411 0.69 -28.81 2.50
C GLU A 411 -0.82 -28.56 2.47
N ASN A 412 -1.33 -27.90 1.45
CA ASN A 412 -2.76 -27.60 1.30
C ASN A 412 -3.35 -28.11 -0.04
N MET A 413 -2.73 -29.11 -0.60
CA MET A 413 -3.13 -29.75 -1.85
C MET A 413 -4.51 -30.40 -1.69
N ASN A 414 -5.36 -30.18 -2.70
CA ASN A 414 -6.68 -30.78 -2.76
C ASN A 414 -6.67 -32.21 -3.34
N ALA A 415 -7.86 -32.82 -3.48
CA ALA A 415 -8.03 -34.17 -4.02
C ALA A 415 -7.47 -34.36 -5.45
N THR A 416 -7.24 -33.30 -6.21
CA THR A 416 -6.67 -33.38 -7.56
C THR A 416 -5.17 -33.69 -7.57
N GLY A 417 -4.48 -33.54 -6.42
CA GLY A 417 -3.05 -33.80 -6.31
C GLY A 417 -2.16 -32.80 -7.06
N LEU A 418 -2.66 -31.64 -7.44
CA LEU A 418 -1.94 -30.64 -8.22
C LEU A 418 -1.65 -29.38 -7.41
N THR A 419 -0.41 -28.93 -7.40
CA THR A 419 -0.02 -27.64 -6.86
C THR A 419 -0.09 -26.55 -7.95
N THR A 420 -0.14 -25.28 -7.54
CA THR A 420 -0.10 -24.15 -8.48
C THR A 420 1.16 -24.16 -9.34
N GLU A 421 2.30 -24.51 -8.75
CA GLU A 421 3.58 -24.63 -9.48
C GLU A 421 3.54 -25.74 -10.56
N MET A 422 2.91 -26.88 -10.26
CA MET A 422 2.73 -27.95 -11.24
C MET A 422 1.82 -27.51 -12.41
N ILE A 423 0.77 -26.76 -12.12
CA ILE A 423 -0.18 -26.28 -13.13
C ILE A 423 0.47 -25.30 -14.11
N PHE A 424 1.31 -24.39 -13.61
CA PHE A 424 1.93 -23.31 -14.40
C PHE A 424 3.40 -23.60 -14.79
N GLY A 425 3.92 -24.76 -14.44
CA GLY A 425 5.23 -25.23 -14.89
C GLY A 425 6.43 -24.59 -14.16
N GLY A 426 6.28 -24.21 -12.90
CA GLY A 426 7.39 -23.71 -12.09
C GLY A 426 7.01 -22.68 -11.05
N LYS A 427 8.03 -22.09 -10.43
CA LYS A 427 7.88 -21.05 -9.41
C LYS A 427 7.15 -19.80 -9.94
N PRO A 428 6.54 -18.99 -9.05
CA PRO A 428 5.90 -17.75 -9.45
C PRO A 428 6.91 -16.82 -10.16
N VAL A 429 6.45 -16.13 -11.19
CA VAL A 429 7.23 -15.12 -11.93
C VAL A 429 7.61 -13.96 -11.03
N HIS A 430 6.66 -13.58 -10.17
CA HIS A 430 6.86 -12.59 -9.13
C HIS A 430 6.03 -12.95 -7.90
N SER A 431 6.55 -12.67 -6.71
CA SER A 431 5.87 -12.88 -5.43
C SER A 431 5.78 -11.60 -4.63
N TYR A 432 4.57 -11.23 -4.23
CA TYR A 432 4.30 -10.15 -3.29
C TYR A 432 3.35 -10.67 -2.22
N LYS A 433 3.94 -11.11 -1.11
CA LYS A 433 3.25 -11.85 -0.06
C LYS A 433 2.51 -10.90 0.88
N ILE A 434 1.68 -11.46 1.77
CA ILE A 434 0.92 -10.67 2.73
C ILE A 434 1.85 -9.86 3.65
N LYS A 435 2.99 -10.41 4.04
CA LYS A 435 3.99 -9.69 4.84
C LYS A 435 4.58 -8.49 4.10
N ASP A 436 4.86 -8.64 2.81
CA ASP A 436 5.39 -7.55 1.99
C ASP A 436 4.38 -6.40 1.90
N ALA A 437 3.09 -6.77 1.76
CA ALA A 437 1.99 -5.80 1.69
C ALA A 437 1.73 -5.08 3.02
N ILE A 438 1.86 -5.76 4.15
CA ILE A 438 1.75 -5.17 5.49
C ILE A 438 2.94 -4.23 5.73
N ASN A 439 4.17 -4.68 5.47
CA ASN A 439 5.37 -3.87 5.63
C ASN A 439 5.39 -2.62 4.74
N ALA A 440 4.80 -2.70 3.56
CA ALA A 440 4.64 -1.56 2.66
C ALA A 440 3.39 -0.72 2.95
N HIS A 441 2.69 -0.98 4.06
CA HIS A 441 1.43 -0.32 4.43
C HIS A 441 0.36 -0.33 3.32
N MET A 442 0.29 -1.42 2.57
CA MET A 442 -0.71 -1.60 1.51
C MET A 442 -1.97 -2.30 2.00
N VAL A 443 -1.84 -3.08 3.06
CA VAL A 443 -2.92 -3.74 3.79
C VAL A 443 -2.58 -3.74 5.28
N LEU A 444 -3.59 -3.93 6.12
CA LEU A 444 -3.43 -4.03 7.57
C LEU A 444 -3.03 -5.45 7.99
N GLY A 445 -2.40 -5.58 9.16
CA GLY A 445 -2.28 -6.85 9.87
C GLY A 445 -3.60 -7.32 10.47
N PHE A 446 -3.58 -8.45 11.18
CA PHE A 446 -4.76 -9.04 11.80
C PHE A 446 -4.63 -9.06 13.32
N ASN A 447 -5.73 -8.72 14.00
CA ASN A 447 -5.95 -8.95 15.41
C ASN A 447 -6.85 -10.19 15.53
N VAL A 448 -6.31 -11.32 15.98
CA VAL A 448 -7.04 -12.58 16.06
C VAL A 448 -7.32 -12.93 17.51
N GLN A 449 -8.58 -13.07 17.85
CA GLN A 449 -9.05 -13.45 19.17
C GLN A 449 -9.76 -14.80 19.11
N TYR A 450 -9.54 -15.63 20.11
CA TYR A 450 -10.06 -16.99 20.16
C TYR A 450 -10.96 -17.15 21.37
N PHE A 451 -12.20 -17.57 21.13
CA PHE A 451 -13.20 -17.76 22.16
C PHE A 451 -13.57 -19.23 22.33
N ARG A 452 -13.53 -19.72 23.54
CA ARG A 452 -14.08 -21.04 23.88
C ARG A 452 -15.59 -20.90 24.05
N THR A 453 -16.33 -21.62 23.25
CA THR A 453 -17.81 -21.64 23.30
C THR A 453 -18.37 -22.83 24.06
N LEU A 454 -17.50 -23.72 24.53
CA LEU A 454 -17.86 -24.94 25.31
C LEU A 454 -16.89 -25.08 26.47
N ARG A 455 -17.40 -25.39 27.64
CA ARG A 455 -16.65 -25.67 28.86
C ARG A 455 -17.09 -27.03 29.39
N LEU A 456 -16.22 -28.02 29.36
CA LEU A 456 -16.49 -29.32 30.04
C LEU A 456 -16.53 -29.14 31.54
N VAL A 457 -17.61 -29.59 32.16
CA VAL A 457 -17.87 -29.46 33.62
C VAL A 457 -16.94 -30.36 34.46
N GLN A 458 -16.34 -31.39 33.87
CA GLN A 458 -15.35 -32.25 34.52
C GLN A 458 -14.08 -32.34 33.68
N LYS A 459 -12.91 -32.44 34.34
CA LYS A 459 -11.64 -32.78 33.73
C LYS A 459 -11.65 -34.23 33.24
N VAL A 460 -12.26 -34.50 32.09
CA VAL A 460 -12.11 -35.76 31.37
C VAL A 460 -10.87 -35.62 30.50
N LYS A 461 -9.96 -36.58 30.59
CA LYS A 461 -8.80 -36.67 29.68
C LYS A 461 -9.33 -36.86 28.27
N ASP A 462 -8.73 -36.16 27.29
CA ASP A 462 -9.13 -36.14 25.87
C ASP A 462 -9.27 -37.54 25.21
N GLU A 463 -8.72 -38.57 25.81
CA GLU A 463 -8.76 -39.97 25.35
C GLU A 463 -10.02 -40.76 25.77
N GLN A 464 -10.95 -40.19 26.58
CA GLN A 464 -12.09 -40.90 27.14
C GLN A 464 -13.46 -40.41 26.69
N VAL A 465 -13.53 -39.50 25.75
CA VAL A 465 -14.79 -38.98 25.18
C VAL A 465 -15.14 -39.64 23.86
N GLU A 466 -15.35 -40.94 23.92
CA GLU A 466 -15.94 -41.73 22.83
C GLU A 466 -17.45 -41.47 22.75
N ALA A 467 -17.96 -40.45 22.15
CA ALA A 467 -19.34 -40.23 21.73
C ALA A 467 -19.96 -38.84 22.10
N ILE A 468 -19.16 -37.78 22.04
CA ILE A 468 -19.79 -36.46 21.90
C ILE A 468 -19.98 -36.22 20.42
N ASP A 469 -21.23 -36.12 19.96
CA ASP A 469 -21.56 -35.67 18.63
C ASP A 469 -21.14 -34.20 18.53
N ALA A 470 -20.01 -33.96 17.89
CA ALA A 470 -19.44 -32.61 17.74
C ALA A 470 -20.41 -31.68 16.98
N GLU A 471 -21.28 -32.25 16.16
CA GLU A 471 -22.28 -31.50 15.38
C GLU A 471 -23.45 -31.08 16.28
N GLU A 472 -23.88 -31.95 17.22
CA GLU A 472 -24.90 -31.61 18.21
C GLU A 472 -24.44 -30.46 19.13
N LEU A 473 -23.20 -30.48 19.57
CA LEU A 473 -22.62 -29.41 20.40
C LEU A 473 -22.52 -28.07 19.67
N VAL A 474 -22.14 -28.09 18.38
CA VAL A 474 -22.06 -26.88 17.57
C VAL A 474 -23.43 -26.24 17.37
N ASN A 475 -24.45 -27.07 17.24
CA ASN A 475 -25.84 -26.66 17.02
C ASN A 475 -26.65 -26.43 18.32
N ALA A 476 -26.01 -26.51 19.50
CA ALA A 476 -26.68 -26.30 20.77
C ALA A 476 -27.26 -24.87 20.88
N PRO A 477 -28.55 -24.71 21.25
CA PRO A 477 -29.19 -23.39 21.35
C PRO A 477 -28.46 -22.42 22.26
N GLU A 478 -28.00 -22.91 23.42
CA GLU A 478 -27.28 -22.09 24.41
C GLU A 478 -25.97 -21.52 23.85
N ARG A 479 -25.26 -22.33 23.05
CA ARG A 479 -24.04 -21.89 22.38
C ARG A 479 -24.34 -20.78 21.36
N ILE A 480 -25.40 -20.94 20.58
CA ILE A 480 -25.84 -19.95 19.58
C ILE A 480 -26.21 -18.65 20.29
N THR A 481 -27.01 -18.69 21.35
CA THR A 481 -27.40 -17.54 22.15
C THR A 481 -26.17 -16.80 22.73
N ASN A 482 -25.22 -17.53 23.31
CA ASN A 482 -24.02 -16.92 23.87
C ASN A 482 -23.13 -16.26 22.83
N ILE A 483 -23.00 -16.85 21.62
CA ILE A 483 -22.21 -16.24 20.55
C ILE A 483 -22.91 -14.97 20.03
N VAL A 484 -24.22 -14.99 19.86
CA VAL A 484 -24.98 -13.81 19.42
C VAL A 484 -24.86 -12.69 20.46
N SER A 485 -25.03 -12.99 21.75
CA SER A 485 -24.85 -12.02 22.82
C SER A 485 -23.45 -11.43 22.82
N HIS A 486 -22.41 -12.27 22.63
CA HIS A 486 -21.03 -11.78 22.54
C HIS A 486 -20.81 -10.85 21.32
N VAL A 487 -21.48 -11.10 20.18
CA VAL A 487 -21.42 -10.19 19.02
C VAL A 487 -22.03 -8.84 19.37
N PHE A 488 -23.22 -8.79 19.99
CA PHE A 488 -23.84 -7.53 20.42
C PHE A 488 -22.97 -6.77 21.40
N ASP A 489 -22.39 -7.44 22.41
CA ASP A 489 -21.56 -6.81 23.44
C ASP A 489 -20.25 -6.23 22.88
N SER A 490 -19.69 -6.85 21.84
CA SER A 490 -18.40 -6.48 21.27
C SER A 490 -18.49 -5.59 20.04
N TYR A 491 -19.66 -5.54 19.39
CA TYR A 491 -19.80 -4.92 18.05
C TYR A 491 -19.47 -3.42 18.05
N ASP A 492 -19.97 -2.67 19.01
CA ASP A 492 -19.76 -1.21 19.08
C ASP A 492 -18.26 -0.87 19.11
N ASN A 493 -17.50 -1.53 19.96
CA ASN A 493 -16.05 -1.34 20.05
C ASN A 493 -15.34 -1.79 18.78
N LEU A 494 -15.64 -2.99 18.28
CA LEU A 494 -14.98 -3.55 17.09
C LEU A 494 -15.30 -2.76 15.82
N SER A 495 -16.52 -2.23 15.68
CA SER A 495 -16.97 -1.42 14.55
C SER A 495 -16.57 0.06 14.65
N VAL A 496 -15.96 0.48 15.75
CA VAL A 496 -15.68 1.89 16.07
C VAL A 496 -16.95 2.74 15.97
N HIS A 497 -17.92 2.40 16.82
CA HIS A 497 -19.23 3.06 16.92
C HIS A 497 -19.98 3.05 15.57
N HIS A 498 -20.22 1.87 15.02
CA HIS A 498 -20.92 1.63 13.75
C HIS A 498 -20.27 2.29 12.51
N LYS A 499 -19.03 2.77 12.62
CA LYS A 499 -18.29 3.30 11.47
C LYS A 499 -17.94 2.20 10.46
N TYR A 500 -17.70 1.00 10.95
CA TYR A 500 -17.30 -0.17 10.14
C TYR A 500 -18.32 -1.29 10.28
N ASN A 501 -18.34 -2.15 9.26
CA ASN A 501 -19.22 -3.32 9.22
C ASN A 501 -18.47 -4.61 9.50
N ALA A 502 -19.25 -5.65 9.81
CA ALA A 502 -18.76 -6.98 10.11
C ALA A 502 -19.38 -8.07 9.25
N ILE A 503 -18.64 -9.15 9.05
CA ILE A 503 -19.12 -10.39 8.46
C ILE A 503 -19.22 -11.45 9.56
N PHE A 504 -20.33 -12.17 9.64
CA PHE A 504 -20.48 -13.36 10.44
C PHE A 504 -20.55 -14.61 9.54
N ALA A 505 -19.59 -15.51 9.69
CA ALA A 505 -19.48 -16.71 8.87
C ALA A 505 -19.90 -17.96 9.63
N ALA A 506 -21.01 -18.59 9.21
CA ALA A 506 -21.50 -19.86 9.73
C ALA A 506 -21.02 -21.04 8.86
N SER A 507 -21.02 -22.25 9.42
CA SER A 507 -20.54 -23.44 8.72
C SER A 507 -21.56 -24.01 7.71
N SER A 508 -22.86 -23.85 7.94
CA SER A 508 -23.93 -24.35 7.08
C SER A 508 -25.08 -23.37 6.97
N ILE A 509 -25.98 -23.59 6.02
CA ILE A 509 -27.21 -22.79 5.86
C ILE A 509 -28.15 -22.99 7.06
N ASP A 510 -28.28 -24.22 7.57
CA ASP A 510 -29.11 -24.51 8.74
C ASP A 510 -28.61 -23.73 9.97
N LEU A 511 -27.32 -23.81 10.26
CA LEU A 511 -26.71 -23.07 11.37
C LEU A 511 -26.81 -21.55 11.16
N LEU A 512 -26.64 -21.06 9.93
CA LEU A 512 -26.83 -19.65 9.61
C LEU A 512 -28.25 -19.19 9.93
N MET A 513 -29.27 -19.97 9.57
CA MET A 513 -30.67 -19.62 9.85
C MET A 513 -30.98 -19.61 11.35
N ARG A 514 -30.41 -20.53 12.13
CA ARG A 514 -30.50 -20.51 13.60
C ARG A 514 -29.87 -19.25 14.20
N TYR A 515 -28.71 -18.86 13.69
CA TYR A 515 -28.10 -17.56 14.06
C TYR A 515 -28.98 -16.40 13.64
N TYR A 516 -29.52 -16.41 12.42
CA TYR A 516 -30.38 -15.34 11.92
C TYR A 516 -31.60 -15.14 12.83
N ASP A 517 -32.25 -16.23 13.26
CA ASP A 517 -33.40 -16.20 14.18
C ASP A 517 -33.01 -15.66 15.58
N GLU A 518 -31.89 -16.09 16.12
CA GLU A 518 -31.43 -15.62 17.41
C GLU A 518 -30.95 -14.14 17.35
N PHE A 519 -30.29 -13.74 16.29
CA PHE A 519 -29.97 -12.32 16.04
C PHE A 519 -31.25 -11.46 15.94
N ALA A 520 -32.24 -11.90 15.21
CA ALA A 520 -33.53 -11.19 15.10
C ALA A 520 -34.24 -11.05 16.47
N LYS A 521 -34.17 -12.09 17.31
CA LYS A 521 -34.73 -12.09 18.66
C LYS A 521 -34.01 -11.10 19.56
N GLN A 522 -32.69 -11.22 19.71
CA GLN A 522 -31.90 -10.34 20.58
C GLN A 522 -31.91 -8.89 20.08
N ASN A 523 -31.94 -8.66 18.78
CA ASN A 523 -32.02 -7.32 18.20
C ASN A 523 -33.35 -6.60 18.51
N LYS A 524 -34.43 -7.35 18.72
CA LYS A 524 -35.72 -6.79 19.20
C LYS A 524 -35.67 -6.37 20.66
N GLU A 525 -34.91 -7.09 21.46
CA GLU A 525 -34.77 -6.88 22.90
C GLU A 525 -33.67 -5.84 23.23
N ALA A 526 -32.77 -5.53 22.28
CA ALA A 526 -31.66 -4.60 22.44
C ALA A 526 -32.13 -3.14 22.54
N ASP A 527 -31.35 -2.34 23.27
CA ASP A 527 -31.50 -0.89 23.32
C ASP A 527 -31.30 -0.29 21.91
N GLU A 528 -31.92 0.84 21.61
CA GLU A 528 -31.92 1.45 20.27
C GLU A 528 -30.51 1.76 19.73
N ASP A 529 -29.58 2.15 20.60
CA ASP A 529 -28.18 2.42 20.31
C ASP A 529 -27.33 1.18 20.02
N LYS A 530 -27.82 0.01 20.40
CA LYS A 530 -27.17 -1.29 20.17
C LYS A 530 -27.80 -2.10 19.06
N LYS A 531 -28.91 -1.64 18.47
CA LYS A 531 -29.55 -2.35 17.38
C LYS A 531 -28.66 -2.41 16.13
N LEU A 532 -28.59 -3.58 15.54
CA LEU A 532 -27.81 -3.84 14.34
C LEU A 532 -28.73 -3.96 13.10
N LYS A 533 -28.29 -3.38 11.99
CA LYS A 533 -28.90 -3.62 10.68
C LYS A 533 -28.29 -4.88 10.10
N ILE A 534 -29.05 -5.96 10.10
CA ILE A 534 -28.58 -7.32 9.79
C ILE A 534 -29.17 -7.79 8.47
N ALA A 535 -28.33 -8.34 7.60
CA ALA A 535 -28.74 -9.03 6.39
C ALA A 535 -28.06 -10.41 6.30
N ALA A 536 -28.60 -11.31 5.47
CA ALA A 536 -27.98 -12.60 5.23
C ALA A 536 -27.96 -12.94 3.74
N ILE A 537 -26.85 -13.52 3.27
CA ILE A 537 -26.73 -14.00 1.89
C ILE A 537 -26.10 -15.39 1.84
N PHE A 538 -26.72 -16.28 1.10
CA PHE A 538 -26.23 -17.64 0.85
C PHE A 538 -26.78 -18.16 -0.47
N THR A 539 -26.12 -19.16 -1.07
CA THR A 539 -26.55 -19.82 -2.31
C THR A 539 -27.05 -21.21 -2.01
N TYR A 540 -28.09 -21.61 -2.71
CA TYR A 540 -28.69 -22.94 -2.61
C TYR A 540 -28.43 -23.83 -3.84
N ALA A 541 -27.77 -23.30 -4.87
CA ALA A 541 -27.52 -24.03 -6.12
C ALA A 541 -26.27 -24.93 -6.00
N PRO A 542 -26.35 -26.19 -6.51
CA PRO A 542 -25.26 -27.18 -6.41
C PRO A 542 -24.04 -26.88 -7.28
N ASN A 543 -23.98 -25.73 -7.95
CA ASN A 543 -22.90 -25.38 -8.86
C ASN A 543 -21.71 -24.66 -8.22
N ASP A 544 -21.71 -24.43 -6.91
CA ASP A 544 -20.53 -23.99 -6.17
C ASP A 544 -19.82 -25.21 -5.59
N ILE A 545 -19.05 -25.88 -6.44
CA ILE A 545 -18.40 -27.19 -6.19
C ILE A 545 -17.27 -27.14 -5.12
N ASP A 546 -17.06 -26.02 -4.46
CA ASP A 546 -16.14 -25.91 -3.33
C ASP A 546 -16.78 -26.23 -1.96
N THR A 547 -18.03 -26.68 -1.95
CA THR A 547 -18.71 -27.09 -0.72
C THR A 547 -18.82 -28.60 -0.67
N GLU A 548 -18.17 -29.22 0.31
CA GLU A 548 -18.46 -30.56 0.84
C GLU A 548 -19.85 -30.58 1.55
N GLU A 549 -20.77 -29.70 1.21
CA GLU A 549 -22.15 -29.73 1.71
C GLU A 549 -22.97 -30.80 0.96
N VAL A 550 -22.72 -32.02 1.40
CA VAL A 550 -23.58 -33.18 1.07
C VAL A 550 -24.84 -33.02 1.90
N GLY A 551 -25.99 -32.75 1.26
CA GLY A 551 -27.29 -32.93 1.90
C GLY A 551 -28.16 -31.70 2.16
N VAL A 552 -27.97 -30.59 1.43
CA VAL A 552 -28.89 -29.43 1.54
C VAL A 552 -30.21 -29.79 0.84
N ASP A 553 -31.30 -29.78 1.62
CA ASP A 553 -32.64 -29.86 1.09
C ASP A 553 -32.94 -28.54 0.33
N GLN A 554 -32.84 -28.59 -1.00
CA GLN A 554 -32.99 -27.41 -1.88
C GLN A 554 -34.32 -26.65 -1.67
N PRO A 555 -35.48 -27.27 -1.50
CA PRO A 555 -36.72 -26.56 -1.21
C PRO A 555 -36.69 -25.77 0.09
N ILE A 556 -36.10 -26.33 1.16
CA ILE A 556 -35.95 -25.64 2.46
C ILE A 556 -35.00 -24.44 2.34
N ALA A 557 -33.87 -24.60 1.67
CA ALA A 557 -32.92 -23.51 1.47
C ALA A 557 -33.51 -22.37 0.63
N GLN A 558 -34.33 -22.67 -0.38
CA GLN A 558 -35.07 -21.67 -1.17
C GLN A 558 -36.10 -20.92 -0.33
N GLN A 559 -36.87 -21.62 0.50
CA GLN A 559 -37.83 -20.99 1.43
C GLN A 559 -37.13 -20.07 2.41
N ASN A 560 -36.00 -20.50 2.99
CA ASN A 560 -35.20 -19.72 3.90
C ASN A 560 -34.64 -18.45 3.23
N LEU A 561 -34.15 -18.57 1.99
CA LEU A 561 -33.67 -17.43 1.23
C LEU A 561 -34.79 -16.43 0.92
N GLN A 562 -35.99 -16.94 0.51
CA GLN A 562 -37.14 -16.07 0.25
C GLN A 562 -37.58 -15.33 1.53
N ARG A 563 -37.56 -16.00 2.70
CA ARG A 563 -37.85 -15.39 3.98
C ARG A 563 -36.87 -14.24 4.28
N VAL A 564 -35.58 -14.49 4.17
CA VAL A 564 -34.55 -13.48 4.37
C VAL A 564 -34.69 -12.30 3.41
N MET A 565 -35.05 -12.55 2.15
CA MET A 565 -35.34 -11.52 1.14
C MET A 565 -36.54 -10.65 1.53
N ASN A 566 -37.61 -11.28 2.07
CA ASN A 566 -38.79 -10.56 2.52
C ASN A 566 -38.49 -9.69 3.71
N ASP A 567 -37.78 -10.22 4.73
CA ASP A 567 -37.35 -9.47 5.90
C ASP A 567 -36.45 -8.26 5.53
N TYR A 568 -35.53 -8.47 4.61
CA TYR A 568 -34.70 -7.38 4.07
C TYR A 568 -35.54 -6.33 3.34
N SER A 569 -36.53 -6.77 2.56
CA SER A 569 -37.43 -5.88 1.84
C SER A 569 -38.24 -5.00 2.78
N ASP A 570 -38.68 -5.56 3.88
CA ASP A 570 -39.52 -4.88 4.87
C ASP A 570 -38.72 -3.93 5.80
N THR A 571 -37.42 -4.19 5.99
CA THR A 571 -36.59 -3.47 6.98
C THR A 571 -35.57 -2.52 6.36
N LEU A 572 -34.94 -2.88 5.25
CA LEU A 572 -33.74 -2.19 4.74
C LEU A 572 -33.84 -1.71 3.29
N SER A 573 -34.72 -2.26 2.45
CA SER A 573 -34.76 -1.96 1.02
C SER A 573 -35.88 -1.02 0.58
N ASN A 574 -36.49 -0.27 1.47
CA ASN A 574 -37.59 0.63 1.16
C ASN A 574 -38.78 -0.04 0.41
N GLY A 575 -39.01 -1.32 0.71
CA GLY A 575 -40.13 -2.10 0.14
C GLY A 575 -39.87 -2.72 -1.24
N LYS A 576 -38.65 -2.65 -1.76
CA LYS A 576 -38.31 -3.38 -3.00
C LYS A 576 -38.39 -4.88 -2.75
N ARG A 577 -39.11 -5.61 -3.64
CA ARG A 577 -39.35 -7.04 -3.50
C ARG A 577 -38.43 -7.87 -4.40
N TYR A 578 -37.97 -8.98 -3.88
CA TYR A 578 -37.07 -9.91 -4.54
C TYR A 578 -37.68 -11.30 -4.62
N SER A 579 -37.17 -12.08 -5.58
CA SER A 579 -37.62 -13.47 -5.78
C SER A 579 -36.44 -14.42 -5.89
N VAL A 580 -36.53 -15.59 -5.32
CA VAL A 580 -35.52 -16.65 -5.44
C VAL A 580 -35.24 -17.06 -6.89
N THR A 581 -36.17 -16.83 -7.82
CA THR A 581 -35.94 -17.05 -9.25
C THR A 581 -34.97 -16.03 -9.87
N ASN A 582 -34.82 -14.84 -9.25
CA ASN A 582 -33.86 -13.80 -9.65
C ASN A 582 -33.11 -13.24 -8.43
N CYS A 583 -32.44 -14.12 -7.69
CA CYS A 583 -31.73 -13.75 -6.48
C CYS A 583 -30.51 -12.84 -6.74
N SER A 584 -30.03 -12.73 -7.99
CA SER A 584 -28.87 -11.90 -8.34
C SER A 584 -29.08 -10.43 -8.01
N GLU A 585 -30.29 -9.91 -8.17
CA GLU A 585 -30.64 -8.52 -7.86
C GLU A 585 -30.60 -8.25 -6.36
N TYR A 586 -31.13 -9.17 -5.56
CA TYR A 586 -31.02 -9.13 -4.10
C TYR A 586 -29.55 -9.11 -3.64
N PHE A 587 -28.73 -10.02 -4.18
CA PHE A 587 -27.32 -10.09 -3.81
C PHE A 587 -26.54 -8.84 -4.19
N GLU A 588 -26.87 -8.21 -5.32
CA GLU A 588 -26.24 -6.94 -5.72
C GLU A 588 -26.64 -5.79 -4.78
N ASP A 589 -27.92 -5.66 -4.47
CA ASP A 589 -28.44 -4.61 -3.59
C ASP A 589 -27.87 -4.74 -2.16
N VAL A 590 -27.86 -5.95 -1.60
CA VAL A 590 -27.26 -6.21 -0.27
C VAL A 590 -25.77 -5.89 -0.25
N ARG A 591 -25.03 -6.28 -1.29
CA ARG A 591 -23.59 -5.97 -1.40
C ARG A 591 -23.33 -4.47 -1.51
N GLU A 592 -24.17 -3.74 -2.22
CA GLU A 592 -24.06 -2.30 -2.37
C GLU A 592 -24.42 -1.60 -1.06
N ALA A 593 -25.51 -1.94 -0.41
CA ALA A 593 -25.92 -1.43 0.89
C ALA A 593 -24.83 -1.70 1.96
N PHE A 594 -24.26 -2.91 1.96
CA PHE A 594 -23.17 -3.25 2.87
C PHE A 594 -21.88 -2.43 2.58
N ARG A 595 -21.58 -2.16 1.31
CA ARG A 595 -20.44 -1.31 0.94
C ARG A 595 -20.65 0.14 1.36
N ASN A 596 -21.86 0.65 1.29
CA ASN A 596 -22.21 2.03 1.66
C ASN A 596 -22.27 2.22 3.18
N GLY A 597 -22.42 1.14 3.96
CA GLY A 597 -22.57 1.16 5.43
C GLY A 597 -24.02 1.22 5.88
N ASP A 598 -24.98 0.86 5.00
CA ASP A 598 -26.40 0.77 5.34
C ASP A 598 -26.75 -0.55 6.07
N ILE A 599 -25.81 -1.50 6.10
CA ILE A 599 -25.86 -2.78 6.81
C ILE A 599 -24.66 -2.87 7.75
N ASP A 600 -24.89 -3.16 9.02
CA ASP A 600 -23.85 -3.32 10.05
C ASP A 600 -23.24 -4.72 9.98
N LEU A 601 -24.06 -5.76 9.99
CA LEU A 601 -23.65 -7.15 10.07
C LEU A 601 -24.25 -7.96 8.92
N ILE A 602 -23.41 -8.71 8.21
CA ILE A 602 -23.89 -9.64 7.19
C ILE A 602 -23.56 -11.08 7.57
N LEU A 603 -24.58 -11.94 7.55
CA LEU A 603 -24.45 -13.38 7.81
C LEU A 603 -24.21 -14.11 6.50
N VAL A 604 -23.19 -14.97 6.47
CA VAL A 604 -22.79 -15.70 5.24
C VAL A 604 -22.39 -17.14 5.57
N VAL A 605 -22.48 -18.03 4.59
CA VAL A 605 -21.85 -19.36 4.67
C VAL A 605 -20.49 -19.34 3.96
N ASN A 606 -20.47 -19.11 2.66
CA ASN A 606 -19.25 -19.03 1.84
C ASN A 606 -19.17 -17.74 1.01
N MET A 607 -20.33 -17.15 0.70
CA MET A 607 -20.39 -15.92 -0.06
C MET A 607 -19.64 -14.78 0.67
N MET A 608 -19.01 -13.88 -0.07
CA MET A 608 -18.24 -12.75 0.41
C MET A 608 -16.96 -13.09 1.20
N LEU A 609 -16.72 -14.31 1.65
CA LEU A 609 -15.43 -14.71 2.24
C LEU A 609 -14.31 -14.70 1.19
N THR A 610 -14.68 -14.85 -0.08
CA THR A 610 -13.75 -14.74 -1.22
C THR A 610 -14.31 -13.80 -2.28
N GLY A 611 -13.44 -13.00 -2.92
CA GLY A 611 -13.82 -12.17 -4.09
C GLY A 611 -14.53 -10.86 -3.81
N TYR A 612 -15.08 -10.63 -2.62
CA TYR A 612 -15.71 -9.36 -2.26
C TYR A 612 -14.70 -8.36 -1.69
N ASP A 613 -14.80 -7.09 -2.09
CA ASP A 613 -13.90 -6.03 -1.67
C ASP A 613 -14.66 -4.81 -1.13
N SER A 614 -14.41 -4.48 0.14
CA SER A 614 -14.92 -3.27 0.78
C SER A 614 -13.93 -2.78 1.83
N LYS A 615 -13.66 -1.49 1.84
CA LYS A 615 -12.80 -0.85 2.84
C LYS A 615 -13.45 -0.79 4.21
N ARG A 616 -14.78 -0.79 4.27
CA ARG A 616 -15.55 -0.68 5.50
C ARG A 616 -15.57 -1.94 6.36
N ILE A 617 -15.28 -3.11 5.79
CA ILE A 617 -15.24 -4.35 6.58
C ILE A 617 -14.00 -4.34 7.44
N ASN A 618 -14.16 -4.32 8.78
CA ASN A 618 -13.04 -4.42 9.69
C ASN A 618 -13.09 -5.65 10.60
N THR A 619 -14.24 -6.32 10.70
CA THR A 619 -14.43 -7.45 11.63
C THR A 619 -14.99 -8.68 10.92
N LEU A 620 -14.44 -9.83 11.25
CA LEU A 620 -14.93 -11.14 10.84
C LEU A 620 -15.18 -12.01 12.08
N PHE A 621 -16.45 -12.34 12.32
CA PHE A 621 -16.85 -13.35 13.30
C PHE A 621 -16.88 -14.71 12.60
N LEU A 622 -16.09 -15.67 13.07
CA LEU A 622 -15.86 -16.92 12.39
C LEU A 622 -16.32 -18.12 13.23
N ASP A 623 -17.55 -18.59 13.01
CA ASP A 623 -18.07 -19.86 13.54
C ASP A 623 -18.02 -20.95 12.47
N LYS A 624 -16.86 -21.03 11.80
CA LYS A 624 -16.55 -21.98 10.75
C LYS A 624 -15.11 -22.44 10.89
N SER A 625 -14.86 -23.73 10.68
CA SER A 625 -13.50 -24.24 10.58
C SER A 625 -12.95 -24.00 9.17
N LEU A 626 -12.08 -23.04 9.03
CA LEU A 626 -11.34 -22.77 7.79
C LEU A 626 -9.86 -23.12 7.99
N LYS A 627 -9.22 -23.58 6.91
CA LYS A 627 -7.81 -23.94 6.90
C LYS A 627 -7.07 -23.25 5.77
N TYR A 628 -5.79 -23.00 5.94
CA TYR A 628 -4.84 -22.53 4.92
C TYR A 628 -5.38 -21.36 4.06
N HIS A 629 -5.58 -21.61 2.74
CA HIS A 629 -5.99 -20.57 1.80
C HIS A 629 -7.37 -19.97 2.12
N GLY A 630 -8.35 -20.80 2.51
CA GLY A 630 -9.66 -20.31 2.89
C GLY A 630 -9.62 -19.37 4.09
N LEU A 631 -8.76 -19.66 5.07
CA LEU A 631 -8.55 -18.83 6.25
C LEU A 631 -7.93 -17.47 5.88
N ILE A 632 -6.83 -17.47 5.14
CA ILE A 632 -6.16 -16.22 4.73
C ILE A 632 -7.05 -15.38 3.83
N GLN A 633 -7.84 -15.99 2.96
CA GLN A 633 -8.78 -15.26 2.10
C GLN A 633 -9.90 -14.59 2.89
N ALA A 634 -10.48 -15.30 3.88
CA ALA A 634 -11.50 -14.74 4.76
C ALA A 634 -10.93 -13.59 5.61
N PHE A 635 -9.75 -13.78 6.21
CA PHE A 635 -9.06 -12.72 6.97
C PHE A 635 -8.81 -11.49 6.12
N SER A 636 -8.37 -11.68 4.87
CA SER A 636 -8.06 -10.59 3.95
C SER A 636 -9.28 -9.76 3.50
N ARG A 637 -10.50 -10.10 3.96
CA ARG A 637 -11.67 -9.24 3.79
C ARG A 637 -11.61 -8.02 4.71
N THR A 638 -10.99 -8.17 5.89
CA THR A 638 -10.99 -7.14 6.93
C THR A 638 -9.81 -6.19 6.87
N ASN A 639 -8.77 -6.48 6.10
CA ASN A 639 -7.47 -5.79 6.17
C ASN A 639 -7.26 -4.66 5.14
N ARG A 640 -8.32 -4.10 4.57
CA ARG A 640 -8.22 -2.94 3.66
C ARG A 640 -7.97 -1.66 4.42
N LEU A 641 -7.06 -0.84 3.92
CA LEU A 641 -6.86 0.53 4.40
C LEU A 641 -8.08 1.39 4.09
N GLU A 642 -8.53 2.18 5.06
CA GLU A 642 -9.57 3.17 4.86
C GLU A 642 -9.24 4.49 5.57
N SER A 643 -9.08 4.46 6.89
CA SER A 643 -8.74 5.62 7.71
C SER A 643 -7.93 5.19 8.94
N SER A 644 -7.39 6.14 9.66
CA SER A 644 -6.57 5.92 10.86
C SER A 644 -7.28 5.20 12.00
N THR A 645 -8.61 5.26 12.02
CA THR A 645 -9.38 4.53 13.03
C THR A 645 -9.46 3.04 12.75
N LYS A 646 -9.14 2.59 11.52
CA LYS A 646 -9.00 1.18 11.16
C LYS A 646 -7.54 0.77 11.19
N GLN A 647 -7.07 0.28 12.32
CA GLN A 647 -5.65 -0.06 12.50
C GLN A 647 -5.30 -1.50 12.08
N PHE A 648 -6.25 -2.43 12.17
CA PHE A 648 -6.09 -3.84 11.78
C PHE A 648 -7.43 -4.47 11.41
N GLY A 649 -7.38 -5.65 10.79
CA GLY A 649 -8.55 -6.50 10.62
C GLY A 649 -8.81 -7.33 11.87
N ASN A 650 -9.98 -7.19 12.46
CA ASN A 650 -10.39 -7.96 13.64
C ASN A 650 -10.97 -9.31 13.25
N ILE A 651 -10.46 -10.38 13.83
CA ILE A 651 -10.88 -11.75 13.57
C ILE A 651 -11.27 -12.40 14.90
N ILE A 652 -12.53 -12.77 15.03
CA ILE A 652 -13.08 -13.42 16.22
C ILE A 652 -13.37 -14.88 15.89
N CYS A 653 -12.59 -15.78 16.46
CA CYS A 653 -12.65 -17.21 16.16
C CYS A 653 -13.41 -17.98 17.24
N TYR A 654 -14.50 -18.65 16.87
CA TYR A 654 -15.27 -19.52 17.78
C TYR A 654 -14.97 -21.03 17.56
N ARG A 655 -14.43 -21.39 16.37
CA ARG A 655 -14.10 -22.77 16.00
C ARG A 655 -12.69 -22.95 15.42
N THR A 656 -12.14 -21.92 14.81
CA THR A 656 -10.79 -21.97 14.28
C THR A 656 -9.77 -21.91 15.42
N THR A 657 -8.79 -22.80 15.41
CA THR A 657 -7.81 -22.90 16.50
C THR A 657 -6.59 -22.00 16.25
N PRO A 658 -5.84 -21.63 17.30
CA PRO A 658 -4.56 -20.92 17.16
C PRO A 658 -3.56 -21.66 16.25
N LYS A 659 -3.60 -23.00 16.25
CA LYS A 659 -2.77 -23.83 15.40
C LYS A 659 -3.12 -23.65 13.91
N ASP A 660 -4.43 -23.72 13.57
CA ASP A 660 -4.88 -23.55 12.18
C ASP A 660 -4.46 -22.18 11.62
N VAL A 661 -4.60 -21.12 12.44
CA VAL A 661 -4.17 -19.76 12.06
C VAL A 661 -2.65 -19.70 11.89
N LYS A 662 -1.90 -20.23 12.82
CA LYS A 662 -0.44 -20.26 12.76
C LYS A 662 0.07 -21.02 11.52
N ASP A 663 -0.51 -22.19 11.23
CA ASP A 663 -0.13 -23.00 10.07
C ASP A 663 -0.46 -22.27 8.76
N ALA A 664 -1.63 -21.62 8.67
CA ALA A 664 -2.01 -20.84 7.50
C ALA A 664 -1.11 -19.60 7.31
N VAL A 665 -0.86 -18.85 8.38
CA VAL A 665 0.02 -17.67 8.33
C VAL A 665 1.44 -18.06 7.96
N LYS A 666 1.99 -19.14 8.54
CA LYS A 666 3.32 -19.67 8.22
C LYS A 666 3.44 -20.04 6.75
N LEU A 667 2.43 -20.71 6.18
CA LEU A 667 2.44 -21.12 4.78
C LEU A 667 2.47 -19.93 3.81
N TYR A 668 1.70 -18.89 4.08
CA TYR A 668 1.52 -17.75 3.17
C TYR A 668 2.40 -16.53 3.47
N SER A 669 3.03 -16.45 4.65
CA SER A 669 4.05 -15.45 4.96
C SER A 669 5.49 -15.96 4.68
N GLN A 670 5.68 -17.27 4.62
CA GLN A 670 6.99 -17.95 4.51
C GLN A 670 7.98 -17.44 5.57
N GLU A 671 7.70 -17.80 6.83
CA GLU A 671 8.56 -17.75 8.03
C GLU A 671 8.25 -16.68 9.08
N ASP A 672 7.52 -15.59 8.81
CA ASP A 672 7.30 -14.52 9.80
C ASP A 672 5.81 -14.31 10.13
N HIS A 673 5.28 -15.10 11.07
CA HIS A 673 3.90 -14.93 11.53
C HIS A 673 3.71 -13.70 12.45
N ASN A 674 4.79 -13.16 13.05
CA ASN A 674 4.70 -11.99 13.93
C ASN A 674 4.36 -10.69 13.18
N VAL A 675 4.66 -10.60 11.88
CA VAL A 675 4.30 -9.42 11.06
C VAL A 675 2.84 -9.45 10.62
N VAL A 676 2.20 -10.62 10.64
CA VAL A 676 0.81 -10.78 10.16
C VAL A 676 -0.18 -10.65 11.30
N LEU A 677 0.19 -11.07 12.50
CA LEU A 677 -0.63 -11.01 13.73
C LEU A 677 -0.19 -9.83 14.58
N MET A 678 -1.17 -9.11 15.12
CA MET A 678 -0.96 -7.94 15.97
C MET A 678 -0.60 -8.34 17.41
N LYS A 679 -0.13 -7.36 18.19
CA LYS A 679 0.15 -7.50 19.63
C LYS A 679 -1.10 -7.96 20.39
N LYS A 680 -0.89 -8.56 21.57
CA LYS A 680 -1.98 -8.94 22.47
C LYS A 680 -2.55 -7.69 23.19
N PHE A 681 -3.76 -7.82 23.72
CA PHE A 681 -4.44 -6.75 24.47
C PHE A 681 -3.59 -6.17 25.61
N GLU A 682 -2.93 -7.03 26.39
CA GLU A 682 -2.08 -6.61 27.50
C GLU A 682 -0.89 -5.75 27.06
N GLU A 683 -0.33 -6.03 25.89
CA GLU A 683 0.79 -5.27 25.34
C GLU A 683 0.33 -3.87 24.92
N TYR A 684 -0.85 -3.75 24.28
CA TYR A 684 -1.44 -2.44 23.95
C TYR A 684 -1.84 -1.65 25.20
N LEU A 685 -2.31 -2.33 26.25
CA LEU A 685 -2.62 -1.67 27.53
C LEU A 685 -1.34 -1.11 28.18
N GLN A 686 -0.23 -1.84 28.08
CA GLN A 686 1.05 -1.35 28.58
C GLN A 686 1.57 -0.17 27.76
N ASP A 687 1.44 -0.22 26.44
CA ASP A 687 1.79 0.89 25.54
C ASP A 687 0.98 2.15 25.86
N PHE A 688 -0.33 2.00 26.14
CA PHE A 688 -1.17 3.12 26.57
C PHE A 688 -0.69 3.72 27.88
N ARG A 689 -0.38 2.89 28.88
CA ARG A 689 0.13 3.35 30.18
C ARG A 689 1.47 4.08 30.04
N ASN A 690 2.34 3.61 29.20
CA ASN A 690 3.62 4.26 28.92
C ASN A 690 3.39 5.61 28.21
N ALA A 691 2.51 5.67 27.22
CA ALA A 691 2.17 6.91 26.53
C ALA A 691 1.52 7.94 27.46
N LEU A 692 0.63 7.50 28.33
CA LEU A 692 -0.01 8.36 29.33
C LEU A 692 0.99 8.89 30.35
N ARG A 693 1.93 8.07 30.82
CA ARG A 693 3.02 8.49 31.70
C ARG A 693 3.87 9.55 31.01
N TYR A 694 4.25 9.32 29.76
CA TYR A 694 5.02 10.24 28.96
C TYR A 694 4.29 11.58 28.72
N LEU A 695 2.97 11.58 28.59
CA LEU A 695 2.16 12.81 28.56
C LEU A 695 2.21 13.55 29.89
N ARG A 696 1.99 12.84 31.01
CA ARG A 696 1.92 13.41 32.36
C ARG A 696 3.28 13.92 32.88
N GLU A 697 4.38 13.44 32.35
CA GLU A 697 5.71 14.01 32.60
C GLU A 697 5.86 15.42 32.05
N TYR A 698 5.03 15.82 31.11
CA TYR A 698 5.05 17.14 30.48
C TYR A 698 3.89 18.05 30.92
N THR A 699 2.70 17.49 30.95
CA THR A 699 1.48 18.14 31.43
C THR A 699 0.76 17.15 32.33
N LEU A 700 0.85 17.38 33.63
CA LEU A 700 0.29 16.46 34.65
C LEU A 700 -1.22 16.43 34.59
N THR A 701 -1.83 17.62 34.41
CA THR A 701 -3.26 17.81 34.31
C THR A 701 -3.65 18.54 33.01
N PRO A 702 -4.92 18.48 32.57
CA PRO A 702 -5.35 19.24 31.41
C PRO A 702 -5.16 20.78 31.53
N GLU A 703 -5.22 21.30 32.74
CA GLU A 703 -5.03 22.73 33.03
C GLU A 703 -3.58 23.18 32.81
N ASP A 704 -2.60 22.30 33.00
CA ASP A 704 -1.20 22.59 32.75
C ASP A 704 -0.95 22.95 31.29
N VAL A 705 -1.79 22.49 30.37
CA VAL A 705 -1.69 22.77 28.93
C VAL A 705 -1.87 24.27 28.67
N ASP A 706 -2.70 24.96 29.45
CA ASP A 706 -2.94 26.39 29.33
C ASP A 706 -1.74 27.24 29.73
N THR A 707 -0.82 26.66 30.49
CA THR A 707 0.41 27.33 30.96
C THR A 707 1.56 27.22 29.95
N LEU A 708 1.37 26.47 28.85
CA LEU A 708 2.42 26.26 27.86
C LEU A 708 2.68 27.53 27.03
N GLU A 709 3.88 28.09 27.15
CA GLU A 709 4.30 29.26 26.43
C GLU A 709 5.06 28.90 25.13
N GLY A 710 4.61 29.49 24.02
CA GLY A 710 5.23 29.35 22.71
C GLY A 710 4.80 28.11 21.93
N ASP A 711 4.99 28.18 20.62
CA ASP A 711 4.53 27.17 19.65
C ASP A 711 5.20 25.79 19.87
N THR A 712 6.48 25.78 20.22
CA THR A 712 7.24 24.53 20.46
C THR A 712 6.68 23.73 21.63
N ALA A 713 6.31 24.40 22.72
CA ALA A 713 5.73 23.71 23.88
C ALA A 713 4.34 23.13 23.55
N LYS A 714 3.53 23.88 22.83
CA LYS A 714 2.21 23.40 22.36
C LYS A 714 2.32 22.20 21.42
N ILE A 715 3.31 22.21 20.53
CA ILE A 715 3.60 21.11 19.60
C ILE A 715 4.02 19.85 20.36
N GLU A 716 4.86 19.98 21.37
CA GLU A 716 5.29 18.85 22.20
C GLU A 716 4.12 18.20 22.93
N PHE A 717 3.22 19.00 23.52
CA PHE A 717 1.97 18.48 24.07
C PHE A 717 1.14 17.71 23.03
N VAL A 718 0.94 18.30 21.85
CA VAL A 718 0.20 17.68 20.74
C VAL A 718 0.79 16.31 20.40
N ASN A 719 2.10 16.22 20.25
CA ASN A 719 2.79 14.96 19.93
C ASN A 719 2.64 13.90 21.01
N ARG A 720 2.71 14.30 22.29
CA ARG A 720 2.53 13.37 23.42
C ARG A 720 1.09 12.90 23.55
N PHE A 721 0.12 13.81 23.47
CA PHE A 721 -1.29 13.44 23.51
C PHE A 721 -1.71 12.53 22.34
N ARG A 722 -1.19 12.77 21.15
CA ARG A 722 -1.42 11.89 19.98
C ARG A 722 -0.99 10.46 20.22
N LYS A 723 0.13 10.22 20.93
CA LYS A 723 0.54 8.85 21.30
C LYS A 723 -0.50 8.18 22.20
N VAL A 724 -1.01 8.91 23.19
CA VAL A 724 -2.08 8.40 24.08
C VAL A 724 -3.35 8.08 23.29
N ALA A 725 -3.81 9.02 22.44
CA ALA A 725 -4.99 8.82 21.61
C ALA A 725 -4.85 7.61 20.68
N LYS A 726 -3.68 7.42 20.10
CA LYS A 726 -3.38 6.28 19.24
C LYS A 726 -3.47 4.94 19.98
N CYS A 727 -2.85 4.86 21.16
CA CYS A 727 -2.92 3.63 21.96
C CYS A 727 -4.36 3.34 22.41
N LEU A 728 -5.13 4.38 22.74
CA LEU A 728 -6.55 4.23 23.09
C LEU A 728 -7.36 3.66 21.92
N ILE A 729 -7.19 4.20 20.70
CA ILE A 729 -7.85 3.67 19.50
C ILE A 729 -7.49 2.21 19.27
N SER A 730 -6.23 1.82 19.50
CA SER A 730 -5.82 0.41 19.39
C SER A 730 -6.53 -0.47 20.40
N LEU A 731 -6.65 -0.02 21.66
CA LEU A 731 -7.37 -0.74 22.73
C LEU A 731 -8.87 -0.88 22.45
N GLN A 732 -9.50 0.16 21.90
CA GLN A 732 -10.93 0.15 21.53
C GLN A 732 -11.31 -0.92 20.50
N ASN A 733 -10.34 -1.43 19.74
CA ASN A 733 -10.57 -2.52 18.79
C ASN A 733 -10.62 -3.93 19.45
N PHE A 734 -10.45 -4.03 20.76
CA PHE A 734 -10.58 -5.28 21.48
C PHE A 734 -11.94 -5.38 22.16
N CYS A 735 -12.58 -6.54 22.09
CA CYS A 735 -13.88 -6.76 22.73
C CYS A 735 -13.81 -6.73 24.26
N GLU A 736 -12.65 -7.00 24.85
CA GLU A 736 -12.41 -6.93 26.30
C GLU A 736 -12.27 -5.48 26.83
N PHE A 737 -12.12 -4.50 25.92
CA PHE A 737 -11.89 -3.11 26.32
C PHE A 737 -13.19 -2.41 26.73
N SER A 738 -13.16 -1.80 27.90
CA SER A 738 -14.17 -0.84 28.35
C SER A 738 -13.46 0.33 29.00
N PHE A 739 -13.56 1.52 28.44
CA PHE A 739 -12.84 2.70 28.93
C PHE A 739 -12.99 2.89 30.44
N PRO A 740 -14.22 2.90 31.03
CA PRO A 740 -14.38 3.14 32.44
C PRO A 740 -13.85 2.01 33.33
N ILE A 741 -13.84 0.77 32.87
CA ILE A 741 -13.44 -0.40 33.64
C ILE A 741 -11.95 -0.69 33.45
N THR A 742 -11.47 -0.70 32.23
CA THR A 742 -10.09 -1.08 31.88
C THR A 742 -9.08 -0.04 32.32
N LEU A 743 -9.42 1.24 32.21
CA LEU A 743 -8.52 2.37 32.48
C LEU A 743 -8.86 3.11 33.79
N LYS A 744 -9.70 2.53 34.67
CA LYS A 744 -10.17 3.17 35.90
C LYS A 744 -9.07 3.72 36.81
N ASP A 745 -7.92 3.05 36.85
CA ASP A 745 -6.75 3.41 37.66
C ASP A 745 -5.72 4.24 36.88
N ASP A 746 -5.92 4.43 35.58
CA ASP A 746 -5.00 5.11 34.69
C ASP A 746 -5.47 6.54 34.36
N ILE A 747 -6.68 6.71 33.82
CA ILE A 747 -7.27 8.00 33.44
C ILE A 747 -8.81 7.89 33.40
N THR A 748 -9.52 8.93 33.82
CA THR A 748 -10.98 8.97 33.68
C THR A 748 -11.41 9.42 32.29
N PRO A 749 -12.63 9.06 31.81
CA PRO A 749 -13.17 9.57 30.56
C PRO A 749 -13.19 11.11 30.49
N ASP A 750 -13.53 11.77 31.61
CA ASP A 750 -13.61 13.22 31.68
C ASP A 750 -12.23 13.88 31.57
N GLU A 751 -11.22 13.35 32.26
CA GLU A 751 -9.84 13.83 32.15
C GLU A 751 -9.30 13.64 30.72
N TYR A 752 -9.54 12.49 30.11
CA TYR A 752 -9.16 12.24 28.73
C TYR A 752 -9.83 13.23 27.76
N ASN A 753 -11.14 13.46 27.91
CA ASN A 753 -11.89 14.40 27.07
C ASN A 753 -11.41 15.85 27.29
N SER A 754 -10.97 16.19 28.50
CA SER A 754 -10.38 17.51 28.80
C SER A 754 -9.05 17.70 28.03
N PHE A 755 -8.15 16.74 28.09
CA PHE A 755 -6.93 16.76 27.28
C PHE A 755 -7.23 16.80 25.77
N LYS A 756 -8.22 16.05 25.31
CA LYS A 756 -8.66 16.05 23.92
C LYS A 756 -9.23 17.41 23.50
N SER A 757 -9.95 18.09 24.37
CA SER A 757 -10.47 19.45 24.12
C SER A 757 -9.33 20.45 23.95
N LYS A 758 -8.32 20.40 24.83
CA LYS A 758 -7.10 21.23 24.72
C LYS A 758 -6.32 20.96 23.43
N TYR A 759 -6.20 19.69 23.05
CA TYR A 759 -5.61 19.31 21.77
C TYR A 759 -6.35 19.95 20.58
N ILE A 760 -7.69 19.87 20.56
CA ILE A 760 -8.51 20.45 19.48
C ILE A 760 -8.40 21.99 19.46
N GLU A 761 -8.33 22.63 20.64
CA GLU A 761 -8.15 24.07 20.75
C GLU A 761 -6.83 24.54 20.14
N ILE A 762 -5.73 23.90 20.50
CA ILE A 762 -4.42 24.18 19.93
C ILE A 762 -4.41 23.92 18.42
N TYR A 763 -5.01 22.80 17.95
CA TYR A 763 -5.16 22.50 16.54
C TYR A 763 -5.86 23.63 15.76
N ASN A 764 -6.99 24.13 16.32
CA ASN A 764 -7.75 25.21 15.71
C ASN A 764 -7.00 26.56 15.75
N GLU A 765 -6.19 26.82 16.79
CA GLU A 765 -5.32 27.99 16.85
C GLU A 765 -4.33 27.99 15.70
N PHE A 766 -3.62 26.87 15.47
CA PHE A 766 -2.66 26.76 14.39
C PHE A 766 -3.29 26.80 13.01
N LYS A 767 -4.49 26.25 12.83
CA LYS A 767 -5.20 26.24 11.55
C LYS A 767 -5.64 27.65 11.10
N LYS A 768 -5.86 28.58 12.03
CA LYS A 768 -6.30 29.96 11.74
C LYS A 768 -5.16 30.90 11.32
N HIS A 769 -3.91 30.53 11.47
CA HIS A 769 -2.74 31.35 11.19
C HIS A 769 -1.89 30.77 10.05
N PRO A 770 -2.21 31.08 8.77
CA PRO A 770 -1.52 30.51 7.61
C PRO A 770 -0.01 30.84 7.53
N ASP A 771 0.40 31.95 8.16
CA ASP A 771 1.82 32.38 8.17
C ASP A 771 2.72 31.49 9.05
N LYS A 772 2.12 30.65 9.91
CA LYS A 772 2.84 29.67 10.75
C LYS A 772 2.95 28.29 10.07
N VAL A 773 2.70 28.22 8.78
CA VAL A 773 2.61 26.95 8.00
C VAL A 773 3.90 26.14 8.00
N SER A 774 5.08 26.76 8.20
CA SER A 774 6.33 26.01 8.19
C SER A 774 6.51 25.11 9.42
N VAL A 775 5.98 25.52 10.57
CA VAL A 775 6.01 24.73 11.82
C VAL A 775 4.83 23.74 11.86
N VAL A 776 3.68 24.11 11.29
CA VAL A 776 2.49 23.27 11.19
C VAL A 776 2.68 22.13 10.17
N ALA A 777 3.56 22.27 9.18
CA ALA A 777 3.87 21.20 8.22
C ALA A 777 4.68 20.05 8.85
N GLU A 778 5.41 20.31 9.94
CA GLU A 778 6.12 19.28 10.72
C GLU A 778 5.21 18.55 11.72
N VAL A 779 4.06 19.16 12.08
CA VAL A 779 3.09 18.56 12.99
C VAL A 779 1.90 18.06 12.20
N GLU A 780 1.82 16.76 12.01
CA GLU A 780 0.59 16.14 11.51
C GLU A 780 -0.48 16.21 12.60
N PHE A 781 -1.34 17.24 12.54
CA PHE A 781 -2.46 17.43 13.47
C PHE A 781 -3.62 16.45 13.24
N ASP A 782 -3.51 15.58 12.25
CA ASP A 782 -4.51 14.54 12.07
C ASP A 782 -4.32 13.48 13.15
N ILE A 783 -5.39 13.30 13.97
CA ILE A 783 -5.53 12.05 14.74
C ILE A 783 -5.64 10.89 13.79
N GLU A 784 -5.71 11.12 12.50
CA GLU A 784 -5.41 10.18 11.45
C GLU A 784 -3.98 9.73 11.52
N LEU A 785 -3.76 8.70 12.36
CA LEU A 785 -2.51 8.16 12.39
C LEU A 785 -2.39 6.86 11.84
N VAL A 786 -1.61 6.93 11.09
CA VAL A 786 -0.81 5.91 10.56
C VAL A 786 0.30 5.59 11.47
N GLN A 787 0.23 4.48 12.14
CA GLN A 787 1.36 3.58 12.30
C GLN A 787 0.90 2.27 12.83
N THR A 788 0.86 1.37 11.94
CA THR A 788 0.72 -0.03 12.24
C THR A 788 2.04 -0.72 11.99
N ASP A 789 2.34 -1.68 12.83
CA ASP A 789 3.49 -2.54 12.88
C ASP A 789 4.48 -2.38 11.76
N ARG A 790 5.42 -1.55 12.08
CA ARG A 790 6.68 -1.40 11.42
C ARG A 790 7.52 -2.59 11.81
N VAL A 791 8.36 -3.03 10.92
CA VAL A 791 9.63 -3.59 11.31
C VAL A 791 10.38 -2.40 11.92
N ASP A 792 10.17 -2.17 13.20
CA ASP A 792 10.84 -1.16 14.00
C ASP A 792 12.07 -1.75 14.68
N VAL A 793 12.78 -0.90 15.43
CA VAL A 793 13.98 -1.32 16.15
C VAL A 793 13.65 -2.45 17.13
N ASP A 794 12.52 -2.39 17.82
CA ASP A 794 12.06 -3.42 18.76
C ASP A 794 11.82 -4.78 18.08
N TYR A 795 11.29 -4.77 16.86
CA TYR A 795 11.13 -5.98 16.07
C TYR A 795 12.47 -6.63 15.73
N ILE A 796 13.46 -5.84 15.30
CA ILE A 796 14.82 -6.32 15.00
C ILE A 796 15.47 -6.85 16.28
N LEU A 797 15.33 -6.14 17.42
CA LEU A 797 15.83 -6.61 18.72
C LEU A 797 15.18 -7.90 19.17
N ASN A 798 13.88 -8.06 18.96
CA ASN A 798 13.19 -9.31 19.28
C ASN A 798 13.64 -10.48 18.40
N LEU A 799 13.99 -10.24 17.15
CA LEU A 799 14.59 -11.26 16.28
C LEU A 799 15.99 -11.63 16.77
N LEU A 800 16.80 -10.65 17.19
CA LEU A 800 18.13 -10.89 17.74
C LEU A 800 18.07 -11.64 19.09
N ARG A 801 17.16 -11.27 20.00
CA ARG A 801 16.93 -12.00 21.28
C ARG A 801 16.57 -13.47 21.02
N LYS A 802 15.68 -13.73 20.07
CA LYS A 802 15.31 -15.11 19.68
C LYS A 802 16.42 -15.89 19.00
N ALA A 803 17.30 -15.20 18.27
CA ALA A 803 18.48 -15.82 17.67
C ALA A 803 19.56 -16.14 18.71
N GLY A 804 19.62 -15.37 19.81
CA GLY A 804 20.55 -15.60 20.95
C GLY A 804 20.06 -16.64 21.96
N GLU A 805 18.75 -16.90 22.03
CA GLU A 805 18.16 -17.95 22.90
C GLU A 805 18.22 -19.32 22.19
N GLY A 806 19.39 -19.97 22.25
CA GLY A 806 19.65 -21.29 21.65
C GLY A 806 18.75 -22.39 22.23
N ASN A 807 17.52 -22.54 21.72
CA ASN A 807 16.65 -23.67 22.05
C ASN A 807 16.85 -24.76 20.99
N PRO A 808 17.22 -26.00 21.37
CA PRO A 808 17.41 -27.12 20.44
C PRO A 808 16.06 -27.53 19.85
N GLY A 809 15.70 -26.97 18.72
CA GLY A 809 14.45 -27.22 17.99
C GLY A 809 13.85 -26.02 17.28
N SER A 810 14.24 -24.79 17.57
CA SER A 810 13.92 -23.63 16.73
C SER A 810 15.02 -23.48 15.67
N LYS A 811 14.65 -23.41 14.41
CA LYS A 811 15.58 -23.02 13.34
C LYS A 811 16.17 -21.67 13.72
N VAL A 812 17.48 -21.63 13.91
CA VAL A 812 18.26 -20.41 14.13
C VAL A 812 17.89 -19.42 13.01
N ILE A 813 17.37 -18.27 13.37
CA ILE A 813 17.14 -17.20 12.39
C ILE A 813 18.54 -16.75 11.96
N ASP A 814 18.88 -17.00 10.71
CA ASP A 814 20.17 -16.63 10.16
C ASP A 814 20.35 -15.11 10.23
N VAL A 815 21.49 -14.65 10.75
CA VAL A 815 21.90 -13.23 10.82
C VAL A 815 21.71 -12.53 9.47
N ASN A 816 21.96 -13.22 8.36
CA ASN A 816 21.71 -12.69 7.02
C ASN A 816 20.22 -12.44 6.75
N THR A 817 19.33 -13.18 7.37
CA THR A 817 17.89 -12.95 7.25
C THR A 817 17.48 -11.69 8.01
N ILE A 818 18.03 -11.44 9.19
CA ILE A 818 17.78 -10.22 9.98
C ILE A 818 18.29 -9.00 9.21
N ILE A 819 19.49 -9.06 8.64
CA ILE A 819 20.05 -7.99 7.80
C ILE A 819 19.17 -7.73 6.57
N LYS A 820 18.66 -8.77 5.91
CA LYS A 820 17.74 -8.60 4.78
C LYS A 820 16.44 -7.93 5.20
N ILE A 821 15.89 -8.24 6.36
CA ILE A 821 14.69 -7.61 6.92
C ILE A 821 14.98 -6.13 7.20
N LEU A 822 16.10 -5.83 7.84
CA LEU A 822 16.54 -4.47 8.15
C LEU A 822 16.69 -3.63 6.86
N ARG A 823 17.30 -4.20 5.82
CA ARG A 823 17.48 -3.54 4.51
C ARG A 823 16.17 -3.33 3.76
N ARG A 824 15.17 -4.17 4.00
CA ARG A 824 13.83 -4.06 3.38
C ARG A 824 12.90 -3.10 4.08
N SER A 825 13.24 -2.69 5.31
CA SER A 825 12.41 -1.77 6.05
C SER A 825 12.37 -0.40 5.37
N THR A 826 11.19 0.18 5.29
CA THR A 826 10.93 1.56 4.85
C THR A 826 10.71 2.48 6.04
N ASP A 827 10.87 1.98 7.27
CA ASP A 827 10.74 2.77 8.49
C ASP A 827 11.83 3.85 8.56
N PRO A 828 11.48 5.13 8.71
CA PRO A 828 12.46 6.22 8.73
C PRO A 828 13.47 6.11 9.88
N VAL A 829 13.04 5.60 11.05
CA VAL A 829 13.90 5.44 12.23
C VAL A 829 14.88 4.29 12.00
N LEU A 830 14.42 3.17 11.47
CA LEU A 830 15.32 2.08 11.07
C LEU A 830 16.24 2.46 9.94
N MET A 831 15.80 3.32 9.04
CA MET A 831 16.65 3.80 7.94
C MET A 831 17.76 4.72 8.44
N SER A 832 17.48 5.61 9.38
CA SER A 832 18.48 6.48 10.00
C SER A 832 19.51 5.69 10.82
N LYS A 833 19.10 4.58 11.42
CA LYS A 833 19.94 3.71 12.27
C LYS A 833 20.45 2.44 11.57
N ARG A 834 20.11 2.24 10.30
CA ARG A 834 20.42 0.99 9.57
C ARG A 834 21.89 0.60 9.63
N GLU A 835 22.77 1.54 9.29
CA GLU A 835 24.23 1.29 9.29
C GLU A 835 24.75 0.90 10.67
N LEU A 836 24.22 1.51 11.72
CA LEU A 836 24.58 1.24 13.10
C LEU A 836 24.10 -0.15 13.53
N LEU A 837 22.86 -0.51 13.22
CA LEU A 837 22.29 -1.81 13.51
C LEU A 837 22.95 -2.92 12.68
N GLU A 838 23.24 -2.69 11.41
CA GLU A 838 23.98 -3.67 10.58
C GLU A 838 25.39 -3.88 11.14
N ALA A 839 26.08 -2.82 11.56
CA ALA A 839 27.41 -2.95 12.16
C ALA A 839 27.36 -3.74 13.47
N PHE A 840 26.38 -3.53 14.33
CA PHE A 840 26.16 -4.33 15.54
C PHE A 840 25.89 -5.80 15.20
N ILE A 841 24.98 -6.06 14.28
CA ILE A 841 24.59 -7.44 13.88
C ILE A 841 25.76 -8.21 13.26
N ILE A 842 26.61 -7.54 12.51
CA ILE A 842 27.75 -8.19 11.82
C ILE A 842 28.94 -8.36 12.75
N ASN A 843 29.28 -7.35 13.55
CA ASN A 843 30.57 -7.29 14.25
C ASN A 843 30.47 -7.67 15.74
N VAL A 844 29.33 -7.40 16.40
CA VAL A 844 29.19 -7.58 17.86
C VAL A 844 28.34 -8.80 18.17
N PHE A 845 27.15 -8.90 17.59
CA PHE A 845 26.18 -9.96 17.90
C PHE A 845 26.78 -11.39 17.79
N PRO A 846 27.60 -11.74 16.79
CA PRO A 846 28.19 -13.08 16.71
C PRO A 846 29.21 -13.39 17.80
N THR A 847 29.72 -12.38 18.50
CA THR A 847 30.75 -12.52 19.56
C THR A 847 30.16 -12.57 20.97
N LEU A 848 28.85 -12.34 21.11
CA LEU A 848 28.20 -12.32 22.41
C LEU A 848 28.08 -13.72 23.00
N PRO A 849 28.30 -13.88 24.33
CA PRO A 849 28.11 -15.16 25.00
C PRO A 849 26.62 -15.53 25.08
N GLU A 850 26.31 -16.83 25.13
CA GLU A 850 24.95 -17.32 25.36
C GLU A 850 24.33 -16.69 26.63
N GLY A 851 23.14 -16.07 26.48
CA GLY A 851 22.42 -15.43 27.57
C GLY A 851 22.82 -13.98 27.82
N ALA A 852 23.66 -13.36 26.99
CA ALA A 852 23.93 -11.92 27.06
C ALA A 852 22.65 -11.10 26.80
N SER A 853 22.49 -9.99 27.51
CA SER A 853 21.41 -9.04 27.29
C SER A 853 21.71 -8.23 26.01
N ILE A 854 21.02 -8.55 24.94
CA ILE A 854 21.20 -7.89 23.63
C ILE A 854 20.93 -6.39 23.73
N ASP A 855 19.97 -5.99 24.56
CA ASP A 855 19.63 -4.58 24.76
C ASP A 855 20.77 -3.81 25.43
N GLU A 856 21.41 -4.40 26.45
CA GLU A 856 22.54 -3.79 27.13
C GLU A 856 23.77 -3.73 26.22
N GLU A 857 24.04 -4.79 25.46
CA GLU A 857 25.16 -4.83 24.54
C GLU A 857 24.99 -3.87 23.35
N LEU A 858 23.76 -3.75 22.83
CA LEU A 858 23.47 -2.76 21.80
C LEU A 858 23.59 -1.34 22.34
N ALA A 859 23.09 -1.08 23.55
CA ALA A 859 23.23 0.23 24.20
C ALA A 859 24.70 0.60 24.40
N ASN A 860 25.52 -0.33 24.88
CA ASN A 860 26.97 -0.15 25.03
C ASN A 860 27.65 0.14 23.69
N PHE A 861 27.30 -0.63 22.65
CA PHE A 861 27.83 -0.43 21.31
C PHE A 861 27.45 0.95 20.73
N ILE A 862 26.19 1.37 20.89
CA ILE A 862 25.72 2.69 20.46
C ILE A 862 26.50 3.80 21.17
N GLU A 863 26.71 3.68 22.47
CA GLU A 863 27.46 4.67 23.26
C GLU A 863 28.95 4.73 22.87
N GLU A 864 29.58 3.58 22.60
CA GLU A 864 30.94 3.51 22.06
C GLU A 864 31.07 4.24 20.71
N GLN A 865 30.12 4.00 19.79
CA GLN A 865 30.10 4.68 18.48
C GLN A 865 29.83 6.18 18.62
N ARG A 866 28.94 6.57 19.55
CA ARG A 866 28.68 7.97 19.89
C ARG A 866 29.95 8.68 20.43
N GLU A 867 30.64 8.04 21.36
CA GLU A 867 31.89 8.57 21.92
C GLU A 867 33.02 8.70 20.89
N ALA A 868 33.10 7.73 19.96
CA ALA A 868 34.05 7.81 18.86
C ALA A 868 33.75 9.01 17.94
N GLU A 869 32.49 9.32 17.68
CA GLU A 869 32.09 10.46 16.87
C GLU A 869 32.33 11.79 17.60
N ILE A 870 32.08 11.84 18.92
CA ILE A 870 32.41 13.02 19.75
C ILE A 870 33.92 13.29 19.73
N LYS A 871 34.72 12.24 19.84
CA LYS A 871 36.18 12.35 19.76
C LYS A 871 36.63 12.90 18.41
N LYS A 872 36.10 12.36 17.33
CA LYS A 872 36.36 12.81 15.97
C LYS A 872 36.01 14.30 15.79
N LYS A 873 34.82 14.70 16.27
CA LYS A 873 34.39 16.10 16.18
C LYS A 873 35.23 17.02 17.06
N SER A 874 35.66 16.55 18.22
CA SER A 874 36.60 17.29 19.07
C SER A 874 37.92 17.54 18.36
N GLU A 875 38.47 16.55 17.67
CA GLU A 875 39.69 16.67 16.86
C GLU A 875 39.52 17.61 15.65
N GLU A 876 38.32 17.58 15.02
CA GLU A 876 38.00 18.47 13.89
C GLU A 876 37.84 19.93 14.30
N THR A 877 37.19 20.19 15.42
CA THR A 877 36.80 21.54 15.84
C THR A 877 37.71 22.14 16.93
N GLU A 878 38.52 21.31 17.60
CA GLU A 878 39.30 21.66 18.83
C GLU A 878 38.41 22.10 20.00
N ILE A 879 37.16 21.75 20.00
CA ILE A 879 36.29 21.93 21.16
C ILE A 879 36.50 20.70 22.06
N ALA A 880 36.63 20.92 23.36
CA ALA A 880 36.84 19.83 24.31
C ALA A 880 35.68 18.83 24.27
N MET A 881 35.99 17.53 24.31
CA MET A 881 34.97 16.47 24.30
C MET A 881 33.88 16.70 25.36
N GLU A 882 34.25 17.15 26.53
CA GLU A 882 33.33 17.43 27.65
C GLU A 882 32.32 18.54 27.33
N GLU A 883 32.73 19.53 26.57
CA GLU A 883 31.85 20.61 26.11
C GLU A 883 30.90 20.13 25.02
N LEU A 884 31.36 19.25 24.11
CA LEU A 884 30.52 18.62 23.11
C LEU A 884 29.49 17.67 23.74
N ARG A 885 29.89 16.90 24.78
CA ARG A 885 28.92 16.06 25.54
C ARG A 885 27.85 16.90 26.24
N LYS A 886 28.22 18.02 26.87
CA LYS A 886 27.27 18.94 27.49
C LYS A 886 26.27 19.49 26.44
N LEU A 887 26.78 19.82 25.26
CA LEU A 887 25.93 20.31 24.17
C LEU A 887 24.96 19.26 23.68
N LEU A 888 25.43 18.01 23.52
CA LEU A 888 24.58 16.87 23.13
C LEU A 888 23.51 16.55 24.20
N SER A 889 23.91 16.46 25.47
CA SER A 889 22.98 16.21 26.59
C SER A 889 21.91 17.30 26.69
N ARG A 890 22.26 18.52 26.38
CA ARG A 890 21.34 19.64 26.38
C ARG A 890 20.34 19.54 25.24
N TYR A 891 20.77 19.11 24.06
CA TYR A 891 19.90 18.86 22.93
C TYR A 891 19.00 17.62 23.17
N ASP A 892 19.53 16.54 23.73
CA ASP A 892 18.74 15.36 24.12
C ASP A 892 17.59 15.75 25.06
N TYR A 893 17.82 16.71 25.96
CA TYR A 893 16.81 17.18 26.92
C TYR A 893 15.81 18.19 26.32
N PHE A 894 16.30 19.19 25.59
CA PHE A 894 15.48 20.32 25.11
C PHE A 894 15.03 20.20 23.66
N GLN A 895 15.57 19.28 22.87
CA GLN A 895 15.37 19.10 21.42
C GLN A 895 15.64 20.37 20.58
N THR A 896 16.31 21.35 21.18
CA THR A 896 16.71 22.62 20.56
C THR A 896 18.04 23.09 21.09
N ILE A 897 18.83 23.77 20.25
CA ILE A 897 20.07 24.44 20.64
C ILE A 897 19.96 25.93 20.36
N ASP A 898 20.15 26.74 21.38
CA ASP A 898 20.23 28.19 21.20
C ASP A 898 21.61 28.59 20.59
N ASN A 899 21.57 29.62 19.77
CA ASN A 899 22.80 30.25 19.26
C ASN A 899 23.76 30.72 20.39
N ALA A 900 23.23 31.05 21.56
CA ALA A 900 24.02 31.44 22.72
C ALA A 900 24.87 30.28 23.22
N ASP A 901 24.35 29.06 23.25
CA ASP A 901 25.04 27.87 23.74
C ASP A 901 26.28 27.56 22.90
N ILE A 902 26.13 27.61 21.58
CA ILE A 902 27.25 27.36 20.67
C ILE A 902 28.25 28.49 20.70
N LYS A 903 27.80 29.74 20.81
CA LYS A 903 28.70 30.89 20.87
C LYS A 903 29.68 30.82 22.04
N THR A 904 29.27 30.27 23.19
CA THR A 904 30.14 30.09 24.36
C THR A 904 31.30 29.12 24.10
N LEU A 905 31.08 28.12 23.23
CA LEU A 905 32.08 27.12 22.84
C LEU A 905 33.09 27.64 21.80
N LEU A 906 32.67 28.64 21.02
CA LEU A 906 33.47 29.19 19.94
C LEU A 906 34.51 30.23 20.47
N ASN A 907 35.53 29.75 21.14
CA ASN A 907 36.65 30.62 21.58
C ASN A 907 37.49 31.08 20.38
N LYS A 908 38.43 32.04 20.66
CA LYS A 908 39.27 32.66 19.64
C LYS A 908 40.16 31.64 18.89
N ARG A 909 40.56 30.55 19.56
CA ARG A 909 41.43 29.50 19.02
C ARG A 909 40.66 28.64 18.00
N VAL A 910 39.46 28.19 18.35
CA VAL A 910 38.54 27.42 17.48
C VAL A 910 38.25 28.21 16.20
N LYS A 911 37.90 29.49 16.33
CA LYS A 911 37.59 30.38 15.20
C LYS A 911 38.75 30.60 14.25
N ASN A 912 39.95 30.81 14.81
CA ASN A 912 41.15 31.04 13.99
C ASN A 912 41.51 29.79 13.18
N ARG A 913 41.48 28.61 13.80
CA ARG A 913 41.79 27.35 13.09
C ARG A 913 40.76 26.98 12.04
N PHE A 914 39.48 27.21 12.28
CA PHE A 914 38.48 27.01 11.26
C PHE A 914 38.72 27.93 10.06
N LYS A 915 39.11 29.18 10.30
CA LYS A 915 39.50 30.14 9.26
C LYS A 915 40.77 29.71 8.50
N GLU A 916 41.76 29.15 9.18
CA GLU A 916 42.97 28.62 8.53
C GLU A 916 42.69 27.49 7.54
N ARG A 917 41.68 26.65 7.85
CA ARG A 917 41.19 25.58 6.96
C ARG A 917 40.30 26.09 5.84
N HIS A 918 39.69 27.27 5.98
CA HIS A 918 38.80 27.90 5.01
C HIS A 918 39.23 29.35 4.72
N PRO A 919 40.35 29.57 3.98
CA PRO A 919 40.96 30.89 3.76
C PRO A 919 40.01 31.91 3.11
N ASP A 920 39.07 31.44 2.28
CA ASP A 920 38.12 32.25 1.53
C ASP A 920 36.97 32.84 2.40
N TYR A 921 36.90 32.47 3.67
CA TYR A 921 35.85 32.94 4.57
C TYR A 921 36.31 34.14 5.36
N ASN A 922 35.52 35.20 5.42
CA ASN A 922 35.74 36.25 6.41
C ASN A 922 35.31 35.75 7.81
N ILE A 923 35.71 36.44 8.86
CA ILE A 923 35.49 36.02 10.26
C ILE A 923 34.01 35.82 10.58
N ILE A 924 33.13 36.65 10.03
CA ILE A 924 31.69 36.58 10.28
C ILE A 924 31.09 35.32 9.58
N LYS A 925 31.47 35.09 8.32
CA LYS A 925 31.05 33.93 7.56
C LYS A 925 31.58 32.63 8.19
N ALA A 926 32.83 32.60 8.63
CA ALA A 926 33.43 31.46 9.33
C ALA A 926 32.70 31.12 10.63
N ASN A 927 32.32 32.15 11.42
CA ASN A 927 31.56 31.93 12.66
C ASN A 927 30.15 31.39 12.41
N ASN A 928 29.44 31.95 11.43
CA ASN A 928 28.09 31.52 11.12
C ASN A 928 28.07 30.08 10.57
N GLU A 929 29.06 29.75 9.75
CA GLU A 929 29.20 28.40 9.18
C GLU A 929 29.59 27.38 10.26
N LEU A 930 30.51 27.69 11.15
CA LEU A 930 30.87 26.81 12.25
C LEU A 930 29.70 26.58 13.23
N MET A 931 28.93 27.64 13.50
CA MET A 931 27.68 27.47 14.28
C MET A 931 26.68 26.58 13.58
N ARG A 932 26.51 26.72 12.27
CA ARG A 932 25.63 25.86 11.46
C ARG A 932 26.07 24.40 11.52
N ILE A 933 27.34 24.14 11.25
CA ILE A 933 27.96 22.80 11.29
C ILE A 933 27.78 22.14 12.66
N LEU A 934 27.95 22.85 13.75
CA LEU A 934 27.77 22.29 15.08
C LEU A 934 26.31 21.98 15.40
N LYS A 935 25.37 22.83 15.02
CA LYS A 935 23.94 22.56 15.19
C LYS A 935 23.52 21.33 14.45
N GLU A 936 23.89 21.25 13.19
CA GLU A 936 23.54 20.14 12.30
C GLU A 936 24.17 18.84 12.81
N TRP A 937 25.43 18.88 13.25
CA TRP A 937 26.10 17.72 13.81
C TRP A 937 25.45 17.23 15.10
N VAL A 938 25.05 18.14 16.01
CA VAL A 938 24.41 17.76 17.26
C VAL A 938 23.07 17.10 16.98
N ALA A 939 22.24 17.68 16.12
CA ALA A 939 20.96 17.09 15.74
C ALA A 939 21.16 15.70 15.12
N TRP A 940 22.13 15.56 14.22
CA TRP A 940 22.43 14.29 13.58
C TRP A 940 22.97 13.22 14.56
N VAL A 941 23.86 13.60 15.50
CA VAL A 941 24.38 12.65 16.52
C VAL A 941 23.26 12.18 17.43
N CYS A 942 22.42 13.10 17.89
CA CYS A 942 21.32 12.75 18.79
C CYS A 942 20.26 11.87 18.10
N ASP A 943 19.97 12.11 16.82
CA ASP A 943 19.06 11.26 16.05
C ASP A 943 19.67 9.87 15.77
N LYS A 944 20.90 9.83 15.26
CA LYS A 944 21.57 8.57 14.88
C LYS A 944 21.86 7.67 16.07
N TYR A 945 22.29 8.23 17.21
CA TYR A 945 22.71 7.48 18.40
C TYR A 945 21.69 7.51 19.55
N SER A 946 20.46 7.95 19.31
CA SER A 946 19.40 7.81 20.32
C SER A 946 19.08 6.33 20.55
N VAL A 947 19.01 5.91 21.81
CA VAL A 947 18.80 4.51 22.15
C VAL A 947 17.36 4.06 21.83
N TYR A 948 16.35 4.94 21.79
CA TYR A 948 14.95 4.62 21.42
C TYR A 948 14.23 5.88 20.91
#